data_b22f0cc47bd5bc1736e241ecac4a31ef
#
_entry.id   b22f0cc47bd5bc1736e241ecac4a31ef
#
_cell.length_a   1.000
_cell.length_b   1.000
_cell.length_c   1.000
_cell.angle_alpha   90.00
_cell.angle_beta   90.00
_cell.angle_gamma   90.00
#
_symmetry.space_group_name_H-M   'P 1'
#
loop_
_entity.id
_entity.type
_entity.pdbx_description
1 polymer ?
#
loop_
_entity_poly.entity_id
_entity_poly.type
_entity_poly.pdbx_seq_one_letter_code
_entity_poly.pdbx_strand_id
1 'polypeptide(L)'
;MKKMLSLLLSLILVMSTFAPMNCVIASAASQIEVNRATDDLAEMLSEDEKLSAEDKSTVVNRRIILKTDGKNVDTYNSTMSVDMYGYTIVQYENIESASVAFSRFDALGYEPVYDKISVFNEVDEETSDYELDSYSYSKYRDEKYEWGYAMCDIDEAVDYYKYKVNREVVVGVIDSGIQYDINLFKNRVVRSNTDFSVKASRDEMDDFGHGTQVASTVVMCTPSNVKVQGFKVSNDNKITDSSVLLALSYIKNMSKRPDVINMSFSGTDMDSHIENEINELTAMGVVFVGSAGNDGVENVTFPASYDNVIAVSGVDKDNTPSSFSNYGNCIDIAAPGRFTTYKATRNSPSPKYLYSSGTSFSAPIVAAAAAIVRMEHSNYSPYDVKKRLLESCIPFKEKDCFKKYGKGVVNFTNLIDGTRCKIVNANYQSGVYPIEISVKLECANTLVDIIYTTDGTLPTLKNGNKYTEPVVISENTRLIAVAYERTGSVFHGKFFCADYYIGEQEFITDANGAVVAYLGGKKDVAVPDKINGIAPSSVAENCFRYCDVCNVSLPKSVKNIGDFAFADCNAVAGNFSAQGVRTVGKNAFEHSGFNTVILENCTKVEENAFENAKLQTVKLGRLTKIENSTFKNCKMLQTAYLPKLLECSSSAASPFENCTSLKTLFVPKATSLHLDIPSEVNLYVNNNLSIDFDAKGDYKYNFIAQLQNGISKLRDFLEKHSFDHCTYKDSGNFANTKGAQIRATDSGMRFGFNWSRIDELENLANNVEYGFVLNYGDTDTLDIDNAQRKIKAEKTLKDDNKTSFNLVIKDVPVNQRDTVVSVRAYVNVDGWYFYSPIVKRSYNQVATAVLGDEEVDDTVKLSVSEVMAQVE
;
A
#
# COMPACT_ATOMS: atom_id res chain seq x y z
N MET A 1 24.54 46.30 -28.96
CA MET A 1 23.31 45.65 -28.42
C MET A 1 22.48 44.95 -29.52
N LYS A 2 22.07 45.56 -30.62
CA LYS A 2 21.28 44.87 -31.66
C LYS A 2 21.96 43.64 -32.31
N LYS A 3 23.27 43.64 -32.52
CA LYS A 3 24.01 42.46 -33.05
C LYS A 3 24.17 41.33 -32.05
N MET A 4 24.24 41.63 -30.74
CA MET A 4 24.29 40.61 -29.70
C MET A 4 22.91 39.97 -29.48
N LEU A 5 21.83 40.74 -29.60
CA LEU A 5 20.47 40.21 -29.51
C LEU A 5 20.12 39.30 -30.67
N SER A 6 20.58 39.63 -31.88
CA SER A 6 20.42 38.77 -33.08
C SER A 6 21.20 37.47 -32.99
N LEU A 7 22.40 37.47 -32.39
CA LEU A 7 23.18 36.26 -32.15
C LEU A 7 22.56 35.38 -31.04
N LEU A 8 21.99 35.98 -29.98
CA LEU A 8 21.28 35.25 -28.94
C LEU A 8 19.99 34.63 -29.46
N LEU A 9 19.21 35.34 -30.29
CA LEU A 9 18.02 34.79 -30.93
C LEU A 9 18.32 33.67 -31.92
N SER A 10 19.41 33.79 -32.70
CA SER A 10 19.83 32.69 -33.58
C SER A 10 20.34 31.47 -32.78
N LEU A 11 21.00 31.66 -31.65
CA LEU A 11 21.41 30.55 -30.78
C LEU A 11 20.22 29.86 -30.14
N ILE A 12 19.20 30.62 -29.67
CA ILE A 12 17.98 30.06 -29.11
C ILE A 12 17.18 29.31 -30.17
N LEU A 13 17.13 29.81 -31.43
CA LEU A 13 16.45 29.12 -32.54
C LEU A 13 17.16 27.80 -32.91
N VAL A 14 18.48 27.79 -32.87
CA VAL A 14 19.30 26.58 -33.14
C VAL A 14 19.12 25.57 -32.00
N MET A 15 19.07 26.01 -30.73
CA MET A 15 18.82 25.10 -29.60
C MET A 15 17.38 24.54 -29.61
N SER A 16 16.38 25.32 -30.07
CA SER A 16 15.00 24.83 -30.16
C SER A 16 14.75 23.84 -31.30
N THR A 17 15.61 23.86 -32.33
CA THR A 17 15.55 22.88 -33.44
C THR A 17 16.34 21.61 -33.17
N PHE A 18 17.32 21.64 -32.26
CA PHE A 18 18.08 20.43 -31.88
C PHE A 18 17.42 19.61 -30.77
N ALA A 19 16.54 20.18 -29.94
CA ALA A 19 15.84 19.45 -28.87
C ALA A 19 14.94 18.30 -29.39
N PRO A 20 14.10 18.50 -30.44
CA PRO A 20 13.33 17.40 -31.02
C PRO A 20 14.19 16.37 -31.75
N MET A 21 15.33 16.79 -32.34
CA MET A 21 16.21 15.87 -33.06
C MET A 21 17.03 14.98 -32.12
N ASN A 22 17.46 15.48 -30.97
CA ASN A 22 18.10 14.67 -29.95
C ASN A 22 17.10 13.68 -29.26
N CYS A 23 15.84 14.07 -29.10
CA CYS A 23 14.81 13.17 -28.61
C CYS A 23 14.51 12.04 -29.61
N VAL A 24 14.47 12.34 -30.90
CA VAL A 24 14.27 11.35 -31.98
C VAL A 24 15.49 10.43 -32.12
N ILE A 25 16.70 10.97 -32.00
CA ILE A 25 17.92 10.15 -32.04
C ILE A 25 18.05 9.27 -30.78
N ALA A 26 17.71 9.78 -29.60
CA ALA A 26 17.69 8.98 -28.35
C ALA A 26 16.62 7.89 -28.40
N SER A 27 15.41 8.20 -28.93
CA SER A 27 14.37 7.19 -29.10
C SER A 27 14.72 6.15 -30.17
N ALA A 28 15.40 6.56 -31.28
CA ALA A 28 15.89 5.64 -32.29
C ALA A 28 17.04 4.76 -31.80
N ALA A 29 17.95 5.31 -30.99
CA ALA A 29 19.04 4.54 -30.39
C ALA A 29 18.50 3.52 -29.37
N SER A 30 17.56 3.90 -28.50
CA SER A 30 16.90 2.98 -27.58
C SER A 30 16.12 1.88 -28.32
N GLN A 31 15.46 2.23 -29.41
CA GLN A 31 14.74 1.25 -30.24
C GLN A 31 15.69 0.28 -30.97
N ILE A 32 16.90 0.72 -31.34
CA ILE A 32 17.92 -0.14 -31.93
C ILE A 32 18.48 -1.10 -30.89
N GLU A 33 18.74 -0.66 -29.67
CA GLU A 33 19.18 -1.52 -28.56
C GLU A 33 18.10 -2.55 -28.18
N VAL A 34 16.85 -2.12 -28.08
CA VAL A 34 15.69 -3.00 -27.84
C VAL A 34 15.62 -4.09 -28.93
N ASN A 35 15.67 -3.68 -30.21
CA ASN A 35 15.56 -4.61 -31.31
C ASN A 35 16.72 -5.63 -31.32
N ARG A 36 17.94 -5.20 -30.96
CA ARG A 36 19.09 -6.12 -30.88
C ARG A 36 18.93 -7.11 -29.75
N ALA A 37 18.56 -6.66 -28.56
CA ALA A 37 18.40 -7.55 -27.41
C ALA A 37 17.19 -8.49 -27.58
N THR A 38 16.12 -8.06 -28.28
CA THR A 38 15.00 -8.95 -28.63
C THR A 38 15.42 -9.97 -29.68
N ASP A 39 16.28 -9.62 -30.67
CA ASP A 39 16.83 -10.57 -31.64
C ASP A 39 17.72 -11.61 -30.91
N ASP A 40 18.59 -11.18 -29.99
CA ASP A 40 19.47 -12.05 -29.19
C ASP A 40 18.63 -12.97 -28.25
N LEU A 41 17.58 -12.44 -27.62
CA LEU A 41 16.65 -13.23 -26.80
C LEU A 41 15.90 -14.25 -27.66
N ALA A 42 15.44 -13.86 -28.85
CA ALA A 42 14.75 -14.74 -29.78
C ALA A 42 15.66 -15.90 -30.23
N GLU A 43 16.95 -15.66 -30.46
CA GLU A 43 17.92 -16.71 -30.74
C GLU A 43 18.05 -17.68 -29.58
N MET A 44 18.16 -17.15 -28.34
CA MET A 44 18.21 -17.95 -27.11
C MET A 44 16.96 -18.83 -26.92
N LEU A 45 15.77 -18.27 -27.15
CA LEU A 45 14.49 -18.96 -27.00
C LEU A 45 14.22 -19.95 -28.15
N SER A 46 14.74 -19.71 -29.37
CA SER A 46 14.54 -20.56 -30.53
C SER A 46 15.25 -21.94 -30.41
N GLU A 47 16.28 -22.02 -29.57
CA GLU A 47 16.92 -23.31 -29.26
C GLU A 47 15.97 -24.22 -28.45
N ASP A 48 15.02 -23.66 -27.71
CA ASP A 48 14.03 -24.37 -26.90
C ASP A 48 13.02 -25.15 -27.79
N GLU A 49 12.70 -24.60 -28.99
CA GLU A 49 11.80 -25.28 -29.93
C GLU A 49 12.37 -26.60 -30.48
N LYS A 50 13.69 -26.77 -30.41
CA LYS A 50 14.38 -27.96 -30.89
C LYS A 50 14.37 -29.12 -29.88
N LEU A 51 13.96 -28.87 -28.65
CA LEU A 51 13.94 -29.81 -27.56
C LEU A 51 12.64 -30.64 -27.55
N SER A 52 12.71 -31.88 -27.08
CA SER A 52 11.52 -32.71 -26.87
C SER A 52 10.59 -32.11 -25.79
N ALA A 53 9.32 -32.52 -25.74
CA ALA A 53 8.36 -32.03 -24.76
C ALA A 53 8.81 -32.31 -23.30
N GLU A 54 9.58 -33.37 -23.10
CA GLU A 54 10.15 -33.76 -21.81
C GLU A 54 11.35 -32.89 -21.44
N ASP A 55 12.15 -32.50 -22.42
CA ASP A 55 13.28 -31.59 -22.25
C ASP A 55 12.86 -30.14 -22.06
N LYS A 56 11.70 -29.73 -22.59
CA LYS A 56 11.19 -28.36 -22.46
C LYS A 56 10.91 -27.92 -21.00
N SER A 57 10.58 -28.87 -20.14
CA SER A 57 10.44 -28.58 -18.68
C SER A 57 11.78 -28.32 -17.99
N THR A 58 12.89 -28.81 -18.58
CA THR A 58 14.24 -28.64 -18.06
C THR A 58 14.96 -27.41 -18.58
N VAL A 59 14.52 -26.86 -19.71
CA VAL A 59 15.11 -25.66 -20.32
C VAL A 59 15.01 -24.46 -19.38
N VAL A 60 13.89 -24.28 -18.72
CA VAL A 60 13.65 -23.18 -17.78
C VAL A 60 14.72 -23.15 -16.68
N ASN A 61 15.08 -24.30 -16.14
CA ASN A 61 16.10 -24.41 -15.09
C ASN A 61 17.55 -24.24 -15.59
N ARG A 62 17.77 -24.06 -16.89
CA ARG A 62 19.09 -23.78 -17.49
C ARG A 62 19.31 -22.30 -17.73
N ARG A 63 18.28 -21.47 -17.53
CA ARG A 63 18.32 -20.03 -17.76
C ARG A 63 18.18 -19.29 -16.46
N ILE A 64 19.04 -18.29 -16.24
CA ILE A 64 19.09 -17.48 -15.03
C ILE A 64 18.91 -16.02 -15.43
N ILE A 65 18.08 -15.29 -14.69
CA ILE A 65 17.89 -13.86 -14.81
C ILE A 65 18.62 -13.20 -13.63
N LEU A 66 19.41 -12.17 -13.92
CA LEU A 66 20.19 -11.41 -12.95
C LEU A 66 19.86 -9.94 -13.04
N LYS A 67 19.71 -9.26 -11.92
CA LYS A 67 19.69 -7.79 -11.87
C LYS A 67 21.13 -7.29 -11.82
N THR A 68 21.59 -6.64 -12.90
CA THR A 68 22.99 -6.23 -13.06
C THR A 68 23.18 -4.71 -13.06
N ASP A 69 22.11 -3.94 -13.19
CA ASP A 69 22.14 -2.47 -13.27
C ASP A 69 23.13 -1.95 -14.34
N GLY A 70 23.28 -2.69 -15.44
CA GLY A 70 24.21 -2.36 -16.54
C GLY A 70 25.69 -2.65 -16.25
N LYS A 71 26.01 -3.40 -15.20
CA LYS A 71 27.36 -3.83 -14.92
C LYS A 71 27.68 -5.10 -15.70
N ASN A 72 28.89 -5.17 -16.28
CA ASN A 72 29.39 -6.41 -16.87
C ASN A 72 29.55 -7.49 -15.81
N VAL A 73 28.93 -8.63 -16.02
CA VAL A 73 28.98 -9.81 -15.13
C VAL A 73 29.74 -10.94 -15.81
N ASP A 74 30.61 -11.63 -15.09
CA ASP A 74 31.21 -12.89 -15.56
C ASP A 74 30.13 -13.96 -15.57
N THR A 75 29.76 -14.44 -16.75
CA THR A 75 28.66 -15.39 -16.94
C THR A 75 29.08 -16.87 -16.79
N TYR A 76 30.29 -17.15 -16.30
CA TYR A 76 30.77 -18.47 -15.89
C TYR A 76 30.53 -19.61 -16.91
N ASN A 77 31.08 -19.51 -18.12
CA ASN A 77 30.92 -20.46 -19.20
C ASN A 77 29.47 -20.70 -19.67
N SER A 78 28.68 -19.66 -19.69
CA SER A 78 27.35 -19.66 -20.31
C SER A 78 27.45 -19.98 -21.80
N THR A 79 26.39 -20.56 -22.34
CA THR A 79 26.29 -20.79 -23.80
C THR A 79 25.87 -19.50 -24.50
N MET A 80 25.08 -18.68 -23.82
CA MET A 80 24.59 -17.39 -24.31
C MET A 80 24.25 -16.44 -23.14
N SER A 81 24.34 -15.14 -23.37
CA SER A 81 23.85 -14.10 -22.45
C SER A 81 23.29 -12.92 -23.20
N VAL A 82 22.23 -12.33 -22.65
CA VAL A 82 21.57 -11.13 -23.19
C VAL A 82 21.47 -10.08 -22.09
N ASP A 83 21.99 -8.90 -22.34
CA ASP A 83 21.91 -7.74 -21.44
C ASP A 83 20.86 -6.77 -21.91
N MET A 84 19.89 -6.42 -21.05
CA MET A 84 18.83 -5.50 -21.39
C MET A 84 18.26 -4.79 -20.15
N TYR A 85 18.16 -3.47 -20.20
CA TYR A 85 17.51 -2.65 -19.17
C TYR A 85 17.96 -2.90 -17.72
N GLY A 86 19.23 -3.24 -17.51
CA GLY A 86 19.78 -3.52 -16.18
C GLY A 86 19.63 -4.97 -15.74
N TYR A 87 19.13 -5.83 -16.60
CA TYR A 87 19.09 -7.29 -16.40
C TYR A 87 20.00 -8.01 -17.38
N THR A 88 20.59 -9.12 -16.92
CA THR A 88 21.33 -10.06 -17.76
C THR A 88 20.63 -11.41 -17.70
N ILE A 89 20.20 -11.93 -18.83
CA ILE A 89 19.61 -13.29 -18.98
C ILE A 89 20.72 -14.21 -19.47
N VAL A 90 21.00 -15.27 -18.73
CA VAL A 90 22.13 -16.14 -18.98
C VAL A 90 21.67 -17.59 -19.19
N GLN A 91 22.05 -18.22 -20.29
CA GLN A 91 21.72 -19.61 -20.61
C GLN A 91 22.93 -20.53 -20.48
N TYR A 92 22.70 -21.72 -19.95
CA TYR A 92 23.69 -22.76 -19.74
C TYR A 92 23.38 -24.03 -20.54
N GLU A 93 24.40 -24.83 -20.80
CA GLU A 93 24.25 -26.11 -21.53
C GLU A 93 23.33 -27.08 -20.81
N ASN A 94 23.38 -27.11 -19.48
CA ASN A 94 22.60 -28.04 -18.65
C ASN A 94 22.27 -27.45 -17.29
N ILE A 95 21.35 -28.08 -16.55
CA ILE A 95 20.87 -27.68 -15.24
C ILE A 95 22.00 -27.64 -14.20
N GLU A 96 22.95 -28.56 -14.26
CA GLU A 96 24.05 -28.62 -13.29
C GLU A 96 24.95 -27.39 -13.42
N SER A 97 25.30 -27.00 -14.65
CA SER A 97 26.06 -25.77 -14.92
C SER A 97 25.31 -24.49 -14.46
N ALA A 98 23.99 -24.43 -14.71
CA ALA A 98 23.16 -23.36 -14.25
C ALA A 98 23.10 -23.28 -12.71
N SER A 99 22.92 -24.40 -12.03
CA SER A 99 22.87 -24.47 -10.56
C SER A 99 24.18 -24.00 -9.90
N VAL A 100 25.32 -24.38 -10.48
CA VAL A 100 26.62 -23.89 -10.01
C VAL A 100 26.76 -22.39 -10.20
N ALA A 101 26.36 -21.88 -11.37
CA ALA A 101 26.38 -20.44 -11.66
C ALA A 101 25.42 -19.67 -10.75
N PHE A 102 24.21 -20.19 -10.55
CA PHE A 102 23.20 -19.61 -9.65
C PHE A 102 23.77 -19.37 -8.24
N SER A 103 24.38 -20.42 -7.66
CA SER A 103 25.00 -20.33 -6.33
C SER A 103 26.13 -19.30 -6.26
N ARG A 104 26.87 -19.09 -7.37
CA ARG A 104 27.93 -18.09 -7.45
C ARG A 104 27.36 -16.67 -7.54
N PHE A 105 26.32 -16.48 -8.35
CA PHE A 105 25.65 -15.19 -8.48
C PHE A 105 25.01 -14.77 -7.15
N ASP A 106 24.35 -15.69 -6.47
CA ASP A 106 23.76 -15.48 -5.16
C ASP A 106 24.84 -15.06 -4.13
N ALA A 107 25.96 -15.79 -4.09
CA ALA A 107 27.10 -15.46 -3.22
C ALA A 107 27.74 -14.08 -3.53
N LEU A 108 27.56 -13.55 -4.75
CA LEU A 108 28.00 -12.23 -5.18
C LEU A 108 26.95 -11.14 -4.98
N GLY A 109 25.73 -11.50 -4.53
CA GLY A 109 24.64 -10.57 -4.23
C GLY A 109 23.86 -10.09 -5.46
N TYR A 110 23.79 -10.91 -6.53
CA TYR A 110 23.01 -10.58 -7.73
C TYR A 110 21.53 -11.01 -7.67
N GLU A 111 21.08 -11.66 -6.59
CA GLU A 111 19.71 -12.16 -6.43
C GLU A 111 19.19 -12.93 -7.66
N PRO A 112 19.87 -14.04 -8.07
CA PRO A 112 19.53 -14.76 -9.28
C PRO A 112 18.14 -15.42 -9.17
N VAL A 113 17.38 -15.45 -10.28
CA VAL A 113 16.15 -16.23 -10.41
C VAL A 113 16.22 -17.11 -11.65
N TYR A 114 15.55 -18.28 -11.63
CA TYR A 114 15.40 -19.09 -12.82
C TYR A 114 14.31 -18.54 -13.73
N ASP A 115 14.52 -18.54 -15.05
CA ASP A 115 13.52 -18.18 -16.04
C ASP A 115 12.46 -19.27 -16.15
N LYS A 116 11.23 -18.98 -15.79
CA LYS A 116 10.11 -19.92 -15.69
C LYS A 116 9.10 -19.73 -16.82
N ILE A 117 8.17 -20.66 -16.96
CA ILE A 117 7.12 -20.61 -17.97
C ILE A 117 5.75 -20.40 -17.32
N SER A 118 5.07 -19.35 -17.73
CA SER A 118 3.66 -19.09 -17.53
C SER A 118 2.85 -19.51 -18.75
N VAL A 119 1.55 -19.69 -18.59
CA VAL A 119 0.65 -20.10 -19.67
C VAL A 119 -0.62 -19.25 -19.72
N PHE A 120 -1.21 -19.19 -20.92
CA PHE A 120 -2.60 -18.78 -21.06
C PHE A 120 -3.49 -19.96 -20.72
N ASN A 121 -4.17 -19.94 -19.61
CA ASN A 121 -5.10 -20.98 -19.22
C ASN A 121 -6.43 -20.74 -19.94
N GLU A 122 -6.58 -21.29 -21.14
CA GLU A 122 -7.86 -21.34 -21.85
C GLU A 122 -8.69 -22.49 -21.30
N VAL A 123 -9.91 -22.21 -20.87
CA VAL A 123 -10.96 -23.23 -20.61
C VAL A 123 -11.68 -23.43 -21.93
N ASP A 124 -12.05 -24.69 -22.27
CA ASP A 124 -12.61 -25.10 -23.55
C ASP A 124 -13.51 -24.06 -24.23
N GLU A 125 -13.17 -23.72 -25.49
CA GLU A 125 -13.95 -22.84 -26.33
C GLU A 125 -15.13 -23.62 -26.94
N GLU A 126 -16.38 -23.29 -26.61
CA GLU A 126 -17.50 -23.63 -27.44
C GLU A 126 -17.52 -22.69 -28.65
N THR A 127 -17.14 -23.20 -29.83
CA THR A 127 -17.28 -22.47 -31.08
C THR A 127 -18.78 -22.23 -31.34
N SER A 128 -19.22 -21.01 -31.13
CA SER A 128 -20.53 -20.62 -31.62
C SER A 128 -20.39 -20.26 -33.11
N ASP A 129 -21.05 -20.99 -33.99
CA ASP A 129 -21.16 -20.66 -35.43
C ASP A 129 -22.04 -19.41 -35.68
N TYR A 130 -21.78 -18.35 -34.88
CA TYR A 130 -22.49 -17.12 -34.95
C TYR A 130 -21.67 -16.14 -35.83
N GLU A 131 -21.97 -16.08 -37.12
CA GLU A 131 -21.55 -14.98 -37.99
C GLU A 131 -22.38 -13.74 -37.67
N LEU A 132 -21.86 -12.82 -36.87
CA LEU A 132 -22.42 -11.48 -36.72
C LEU A 132 -21.89 -10.59 -37.84
N ASP A 133 -22.71 -10.38 -38.88
CA ASP A 133 -22.37 -9.63 -40.09
C ASP A 133 -22.14 -8.13 -39.90
N SER A 134 -22.40 -7.57 -38.76
CA SER A 134 -22.04 -6.18 -38.43
C SER A 134 -22.09 -5.90 -36.94
N TYR A 135 -20.97 -5.34 -36.41
CA TYR A 135 -20.93 -4.73 -35.11
C TYR A 135 -21.77 -3.44 -35.15
N SER A 136 -23.02 -3.56 -34.80
CA SER A 136 -23.78 -2.41 -34.32
C SER A 136 -23.77 -2.49 -32.79
N TYR A 137 -23.43 -1.39 -32.10
CA TYR A 137 -23.82 -1.16 -30.70
C TYR A 137 -25.34 -1.26 -30.63
N SER A 138 -25.87 -2.47 -30.81
CA SER A 138 -27.29 -2.65 -30.88
C SER A 138 -27.85 -2.84 -29.47
N LYS A 139 -28.94 -2.21 -29.25
CA LYS A 139 -29.78 -2.24 -28.06
C LYS A 139 -30.25 -3.67 -27.65
N TYR A 140 -29.77 -4.71 -28.34
CA TYR A 140 -30.16 -6.10 -28.22
C TYR A 140 -28.95 -7.00 -28.30
N ARG A 141 -28.15 -7.06 -27.19
CA ARG A 141 -27.17 -8.12 -26.99
C ARG A 141 -27.89 -9.45 -26.78
N ASP A 142 -27.33 -10.53 -27.30
CA ASP A 142 -27.89 -11.87 -27.06
C ASP A 142 -27.69 -12.24 -25.57
N GLU A 143 -28.81 -12.34 -24.83
CA GLU A 143 -28.82 -12.66 -23.40
C GLU A 143 -28.14 -14.01 -23.08
N LYS A 144 -27.97 -14.87 -24.07
CA LYS A 144 -27.29 -16.17 -23.91
C LYS A 144 -25.79 -16.04 -23.90
N TYR A 145 -25.20 -15.20 -24.77
CA TYR A 145 -23.76 -15.15 -25.01
C TYR A 145 -23.07 -13.86 -24.54
N GLU A 146 -23.85 -12.78 -24.40
CA GLU A 146 -23.35 -11.46 -24.03
C GLU A 146 -23.80 -10.97 -22.65
N TRP A 147 -24.30 -11.88 -21.82
CA TRP A 147 -24.82 -11.58 -20.49
C TRP A 147 -23.76 -10.90 -19.58
N GLY A 148 -22.47 -11.18 -19.82
CA GLY A 148 -21.38 -10.62 -19.03
C GLY A 148 -21.30 -9.11 -19.12
N TYR A 149 -21.53 -8.55 -20.30
CA TYR A 149 -21.54 -7.09 -20.48
C TYR A 149 -22.76 -6.44 -19.79
N ALA A 150 -23.90 -7.11 -19.84
CA ALA A 150 -25.11 -6.63 -19.18
C ALA A 150 -24.99 -6.70 -17.65
N MET A 151 -24.36 -7.74 -17.10
CA MET A 151 -24.14 -7.89 -15.65
C MET A 151 -23.33 -6.75 -15.06
N CYS A 152 -22.37 -6.23 -15.81
CA CYS A 152 -21.52 -5.12 -15.40
C CYS A 152 -22.07 -3.73 -15.77
N ASP A 153 -23.22 -3.61 -16.41
CA ASP A 153 -23.81 -2.37 -16.94
C ASP A 153 -22.89 -1.60 -17.88
N ILE A 154 -22.16 -2.30 -18.72
CA ILE A 154 -21.11 -1.72 -19.55
C ILE A 154 -21.70 -0.76 -20.58
N ASP A 155 -22.78 -1.12 -21.26
CA ASP A 155 -23.37 -0.30 -22.34
C ASP A 155 -23.82 1.07 -21.84
N GLU A 156 -24.46 1.11 -20.67
CA GLU A 156 -24.93 2.35 -20.03
C GLU A 156 -23.76 3.27 -19.70
N ALA A 157 -22.68 2.71 -19.16
CA ALA A 157 -21.50 3.48 -18.81
C ALA A 157 -20.76 3.96 -20.05
N VAL A 158 -20.56 3.13 -21.08
CA VAL A 158 -19.90 3.51 -22.32
C VAL A 158 -20.66 4.64 -23.01
N ASP A 159 -21.99 4.58 -23.08
CA ASP A 159 -22.83 5.64 -23.66
C ASP A 159 -22.74 6.94 -22.84
N TYR A 160 -22.65 6.85 -21.51
CA TYR A 160 -22.46 8.00 -20.64
C TYR A 160 -21.12 8.70 -20.89
N TYR A 161 -20.01 7.94 -20.99
CA TYR A 161 -18.67 8.47 -21.14
C TYR A 161 -18.33 8.92 -22.56
N LYS A 162 -19.02 8.41 -23.58
CA LYS A 162 -18.79 8.74 -24.99
C LYS A 162 -18.70 10.23 -25.29
N TYR A 163 -19.42 11.06 -24.55
CA TYR A 163 -19.52 12.50 -24.78
C TYR A 163 -18.95 13.37 -23.68
N LYS A 164 -18.38 12.78 -22.62
CA LYS A 164 -18.10 13.54 -21.40
C LYS A 164 -16.64 13.85 -21.14
N VAL A 165 -15.74 12.99 -21.55
CA VAL A 165 -14.32 13.10 -21.20
C VAL A 165 -13.48 13.02 -22.47
N ASN A 166 -12.58 14.02 -22.66
CA ASN A 166 -11.71 14.08 -23.84
C ASN A 166 -10.29 13.55 -23.59
N ARG A 167 -10.02 12.97 -22.41
CA ARG A 167 -8.71 12.41 -22.11
C ARG A 167 -8.55 11.05 -22.76
N GLU A 168 -7.45 10.85 -23.48
CA GLU A 168 -7.03 9.55 -23.95
C GLU A 168 -6.38 8.77 -22.81
N VAL A 169 -6.80 7.52 -22.63
CA VAL A 169 -6.25 6.56 -21.68
C VAL A 169 -5.78 5.32 -22.44
N VAL A 170 -4.64 4.78 -22.08
CA VAL A 170 -4.05 3.60 -22.74
C VAL A 170 -4.07 2.41 -21.79
N VAL A 171 -4.64 1.29 -22.25
CA VAL A 171 -4.53 -0.02 -21.59
C VAL A 171 -3.46 -0.83 -22.32
N GLY A 172 -2.35 -1.11 -21.65
CA GLY A 172 -1.34 -2.04 -22.11
C GLY A 172 -1.81 -3.49 -21.92
N VAL A 173 -1.62 -4.32 -22.90
CA VAL A 173 -1.95 -5.76 -22.89
C VAL A 173 -0.65 -6.52 -23.09
N ILE A 174 -0.11 -7.09 -22.00
CA ILE A 174 1.04 -8.01 -22.04
C ILE A 174 0.49 -9.39 -22.28
N ASP A 175 0.66 -9.90 -23.54
CA ASP A 175 -0.04 -11.09 -24.02
C ASP A 175 0.60 -11.63 -25.33
N SER A 176 -0.12 -12.42 -26.12
CA SER A 176 0.33 -12.96 -27.40
C SER A 176 0.36 -11.94 -28.57
N GLY A 177 0.03 -10.67 -28.30
CA GLY A 177 -0.03 -9.60 -29.27
C GLY A 177 -1.47 -9.13 -29.57
N ILE A 178 -1.64 -8.25 -30.56
CA ILE A 178 -2.96 -7.74 -30.98
C ILE A 178 -3.04 -7.74 -32.51
N GLN A 179 -4.09 -8.34 -33.06
CA GLN A 179 -4.43 -8.27 -34.48
C GLN A 179 -5.07 -6.90 -34.79
N TYR A 180 -4.25 -5.85 -34.88
CA TYR A 180 -4.67 -4.44 -34.89
C TYR A 180 -5.33 -3.95 -36.18
N ASP A 181 -5.23 -4.70 -37.25
CA ASP A 181 -5.75 -4.31 -38.57
C ASP A 181 -7.22 -4.68 -38.83
N ILE A 182 -7.91 -5.23 -37.83
CA ILE A 182 -9.35 -5.51 -37.88
C ILE A 182 -10.19 -4.28 -37.54
N ASN A 183 -11.41 -4.25 -38.04
CA ASN A 183 -12.31 -3.08 -37.89
C ASN A 183 -12.57 -2.68 -36.45
N LEU A 184 -12.65 -3.62 -35.51
CA LEU A 184 -12.89 -3.37 -34.09
C LEU A 184 -11.82 -2.42 -33.50
N PHE A 185 -10.57 -2.57 -33.94
CA PHE A 185 -9.44 -1.79 -33.40
C PHE A 185 -9.17 -0.49 -34.20
N LYS A 186 -9.98 -0.16 -35.19
CA LYS A 186 -9.79 1.07 -35.96
C LYS A 186 -9.78 2.30 -35.07
N ASN A 187 -8.68 3.04 -35.04
CA ASN A 187 -8.45 4.19 -34.17
C ASN A 187 -8.46 3.87 -32.66
N ARG A 188 -8.31 2.62 -32.28
CA ARG A 188 -8.32 2.15 -30.89
C ARG A 188 -6.97 1.59 -30.42
N VAL A 189 -5.97 1.48 -31.29
CA VAL A 189 -4.65 0.90 -30.98
C VAL A 189 -3.57 1.96 -30.99
N VAL A 190 -2.72 1.95 -29.96
CA VAL A 190 -1.41 2.58 -29.93
C VAL A 190 -0.39 1.49 -30.24
N ARG A 191 0.45 1.70 -31.27
CA ARG A 191 1.44 0.69 -31.68
C ARG A 191 2.64 0.70 -30.74
N SER A 192 3.02 -0.46 -30.20
CA SER A 192 4.29 -0.64 -29.48
C SER A 192 5.46 -0.86 -30.44
N ASN A 193 5.20 -1.52 -31.58
CA ASN A 193 6.19 -2.01 -32.52
C ASN A 193 7.26 -2.88 -31.90
N THR A 194 6.89 -3.68 -30.89
CA THR A 194 7.80 -4.52 -30.11
C THR A 194 7.24 -5.93 -29.98
N ASP A 195 8.14 -6.88 -30.06
CA ASP A 195 7.86 -8.30 -29.85
C ASP A 195 8.98 -8.87 -28.95
N PHE A 196 8.61 -9.29 -27.76
CA PHE A 196 9.53 -9.87 -26.77
C PHE A 196 9.45 -11.41 -26.77
N SER A 197 8.71 -11.99 -27.73
CA SER A 197 8.56 -13.44 -27.86
C SER A 197 9.73 -14.10 -28.62
N VAL A 198 9.75 -15.41 -28.61
CA VAL A 198 10.76 -16.25 -29.30
C VAL A 198 10.97 -15.91 -30.77
N LYS A 199 9.97 -15.40 -31.47
CA LYS A 199 10.06 -15.13 -32.91
C LYS A 199 10.36 -13.68 -33.27
N ALA A 200 10.50 -12.80 -32.29
CA ALA A 200 10.80 -11.36 -32.41
C ALA A 200 10.51 -10.73 -33.78
N SER A 201 9.23 -10.69 -34.16
CA SER A 201 8.81 -10.23 -35.48
C SER A 201 8.91 -8.70 -35.68
N ARG A 202 9.32 -7.96 -34.61
CA ARG A 202 9.37 -6.50 -34.54
C ARG A 202 8.01 -5.82 -34.72
N ASP A 203 6.93 -6.55 -34.57
CA ASP A 203 5.60 -6.00 -34.46
C ASP A 203 4.79 -6.80 -33.43
N GLU A 204 3.80 -6.16 -32.85
CA GLU A 204 2.93 -6.73 -31.84
C GLU A 204 1.72 -7.48 -32.41
N MET A 205 1.75 -7.92 -33.67
CA MET A 205 0.66 -8.71 -34.25
C MET A 205 0.53 -10.07 -33.58
N ASP A 206 -0.70 -10.46 -33.36
CA ASP A 206 -1.06 -11.68 -32.66
C ASP A 206 -0.93 -12.90 -33.57
N ASP A 207 -0.15 -13.89 -33.16
CA ASP A 207 0.00 -15.16 -33.88
C ASP A 207 -0.85 -16.27 -33.25
N PHE A 208 -1.28 -16.12 -31.99
CA PHE A 208 -2.04 -17.13 -31.23
C PHE A 208 -3.52 -16.78 -31.11
N GLY A 209 -3.85 -15.49 -30.90
CA GLY A 209 -5.21 -14.95 -30.86
C GLY A 209 -5.75 -14.62 -29.48
N HIS A 210 -5.07 -15.03 -28.38
CA HIS A 210 -5.51 -14.75 -27.02
C HIS A 210 -5.41 -13.26 -26.68
N GLY A 211 -4.30 -12.59 -26.99
CA GLY A 211 -4.15 -11.15 -26.76
C GLY A 211 -5.15 -10.31 -27.55
N THR A 212 -5.54 -10.75 -28.73
CA THR A 212 -6.62 -10.12 -29.50
C THR A 212 -7.97 -10.25 -28.80
N GLN A 213 -8.30 -11.41 -28.21
CA GLN A 213 -9.51 -11.60 -27.42
C GLN A 213 -9.52 -10.71 -26.19
N VAL A 214 -8.42 -10.66 -25.44
CA VAL A 214 -8.24 -9.79 -24.28
C VAL A 214 -8.39 -8.32 -24.66
N ALA A 215 -7.68 -7.83 -25.68
CA ALA A 215 -7.77 -6.47 -26.16
C ALA A 215 -9.16 -6.11 -26.68
N SER A 216 -9.85 -7.06 -27.34
CA SER A 216 -11.21 -6.87 -27.83
C SER A 216 -12.19 -6.64 -26.66
N THR A 217 -12.03 -7.37 -25.56
CA THR A 217 -12.84 -7.20 -24.34
C THR A 217 -12.67 -5.77 -23.78
N VAL A 218 -11.42 -5.26 -23.66
CA VAL A 218 -11.18 -3.88 -23.24
C VAL A 218 -11.89 -2.87 -24.16
N VAL A 219 -11.77 -3.06 -25.47
CA VAL A 219 -12.34 -2.14 -26.46
C VAL A 219 -13.86 -2.17 -26.42
N MET A 220 -14.48 -3.34 -26.23
CA MET A 220 -15.93 -3.50 -26.14
C MET A 220 -16.50 -2.95 -24.83
N CYS A 221 -15.69 -2.82 -23.80
CA CYS A 221 -16.08 -2.30 -22.48
C CYS A 221 -15.79 -0.80 -22.29
N THR A 222 -15.26 -0.10 -23.32
CA THR A 222 -14.78 1.27 -23.13
C THR A 222 -15.16 2.20 -24.31
N PRO A 223 -15.32 3.52 -24.05
CA PRO A 223 -15.54 4.51 -25.11
C PRO A 223 -14.28 4.70 -25.99
N SER A 224 -14.45 5.37 -27.15
CA SER A 224 -13.44 5.46 -28.20
C SER A 224 -12.13 6.17 -27.82
N ASN A 225 -12.09 6.91 -26.74
CA ASN A 225 -10.89 7.57 -26.21
C ASN A 225 -10.03 6.67 -25.29
N VAL A 226 -10.49 5.49 -24.95
CA VAL A 226 -9.63 4.44 -24.38
C VAL A 226 -8.98 3.68 -25.52
N LYS A 227 -7.66 3.55 -25.51
CA LYS A 227 -6.86 2.82 -26.50
C LYS A 227 -6.27 1.57 -25.87
N VAL A 228 -5.94 0.58 -26.70
CA VAL A 228 -5.16 -0.58 -26.28
C VAL A 228 -3.76 -0.53 -26.91
N GLN A 229 -2.77 -1.06 -26.21
CA GLN A 229 -1.39 -1.18 -26.69
C GLN A 229 -0.88 -2.59 -26.39
N GLY A 230 -0.52 -3.35 -27.42
CA GLY A 230 -0.01 -4.72 -27.26
C GLY A 230 1.48 -4.73 -26.91
N PHE A 231 1.85 -5.55 -25.94
CA PHE A 231 3.23 -5.92 -25.63
C PHE A 231 3.31 -7.44 -25.76
N LYS A 232 3.81 -7.88 -26.91
CA LYS A 232 3.82 -9.29 -27.28
C LYS A 232 4.92 -10.02 -26.57
N VAL A 233 4.57 -11.00 -25.73
CA VAL A 233 5.50 -11.82 -24.93
C VAL A 233 5.42 -13.30 -25.32
N SER A 234 4.53 -13.68 -26.24
CA SER A 234 4.37 -15.06 -26.69
C SER A 234 3.88 -15.14 -28.14
N ASN A 235 4.18 -16.26 -28.80
CA ASN A 235 3.64 -16.64 -30.11
C ASN A 235 2.70 -17.85 -30.04
N ASP A 236 2.64 -18.49 -28.89
CA ASP A 236 1.82 -19.67 -28.60
C ASP A 236 1.24 -19.60 -27.18
N ASN A 237 1.03 -20.72 -26.52
CA ASN A 237 0.51 -20.79 -25.16
C ASN A 237 1.58 -20.64 -24.05
N LYS A 238 2.82 -20.31 -24.36
CA LYS A 238 3.93 -20.28 -23.40
C LYS A 238 4.53 -18.88 -23.32
N ILE A 239 4.68 -18.41 -22.10
CA ILE A 239 5.26 -17.11 -21.76
C ILE A 239 6.44 -17.35 -20.83
N THR A 240 7.60 -16.80 -21.12
CA THR A 240 8.75 -16.86 -20.21
C THR A 240 8.77 -15.63 -19.30
N ASP A 241 9.26 -15.79 -18.07
CA ASP A 241 9.42 -14.69 -17.14
C ASP A 241 10.36 -13.62 -17.71
N SER A 242 11.41 -14.03 -18.43
CA SER A 242 12.29 -13.09 -19.16
C SER A 242 11.55 -12.23 -20.19
N SER A 243 10.59 -12.78 -20.95
CA SER A 243 9.79 -12.02 -21.91
C SER A 243 8.91 -10.98 -21.20
N VAL A 244 8.29 -11.35 -20.09
CA VAL A 244 7.46 -10.46 -19.27
C VAL A 244 8.33 -9.36 -18.65
N LEU A 245 9.47 -9.73 -18.06
CA LEU A 245 10.40 -8.79 -17.45
C LEU A 245 10.89 -7.75 -18.44
N LEU A 246 11.26 -8.17 -19.65
CA LEU A 246 11.69 -7.25 -20.71
C LEU A 246 10.57 -6.32 -21.18
N ALA A 247 9.34 -6.81 -21.27
CA ALA A 247 8.18 -5.97 -21.61
C ALA A 247 7.93 -4.92 -20.52
N LEU A 248 7.98 -5.30 -19.24
CA LEU A 248 7.83 -4.36 -18.10
C LEU A 248 8.96 -3.33 -18.07
N SER A 249 10.21 -3.77 -18.23
CA SER A 249 11.37 -2.88 -18.26
C SER A 249 11.33 -1.92 -19.46
N TYR A 250 10.85 -2.39 -20.63
CA TYR A 250 10.59 -1.53 -21.77
C TYR A 250 9.53 -0.46 -21.43
N ILE A 251 8.38 -0.88 -20.85
CA ILE A 251 7.30 0.03 -20.44
C ILE A 251 7.83 1.08 -19.45
N LYS A 252 8.67 0.67 -18.50
CA LYS A 252 9.28 1.58 -17.52
C LYS A 252 10.07 2.70 -18.19
N ASN A 253 10.76 2.40 -19.28
CA ASN A 253 11.60 3.34 -20.03
C ASN A 253 10.84 4.14 -21.12
N MET A 254 9.55 3.88 -21.33
CA MET A 254 8.74 4.64 -22.28
C MET A 254 8.52 6.08 -21.81
N SER A 255 8.55 7.04 -22.76
CA SER A 255 8.20 8.44 -22.49
C SER A 255 6.71 8.65 -22.15
N LYS A 256 5.84 7.84 -22.71
CA LYS A 256 4.39 7.79 -22.39
C LYS A 256 4.03 6.34 -22.11
N ARG A 257 3.83 6.02 -20.85
CA ARG A 257 3.45 4.67 -20.37
C ARG A 257 1.94 4.46 -20.50
N PRO A 258 1.48 3.21 -20.65
CA PRO A 258 0.07 2.89 -20.43
C PRO A 258 -0.40 3.32 -19.03
N ASP A 259 -1.66 3.73 -18.91
CA ASP A 259 -2.28 4.08 -17.63
C ASP A 259 -2.64 2.82 -16.81
N VAL A 260 -2.99 1.74 -17.52
CA VAL A 260 -3.37 0.43 -16.96
C VAL A 260 -2.64 -0.65 -17.76
N ILE A 261 -2.23 -1.72 -17.08
CA ILE A 261 -1.66 -2.93 -17.72
C ILE A 261 -2.51 -4.13 -17.33
N ASN A 262 -2.92 -4.89 -18.35
CA ASN A 262 -3.62 -6.15 -18.19
C ASN A 262 -2.66 -7.32 -18.44
N MET A 263 -2.67 -8.30 -17.54
CA MET A 263 -1.86 -9.52 -17.58
C MET A 263 -2.78 -10.72 -17.41
N SER A 264 -3.19 -11.32 -18.54
CA SER A 264 -4.14 -12.44 -18.59
C SER A 264 -3.43 -13.77 -18.77
N PHE A 265 -2.45 -14.07 -17.92
CA PHE A 265 -1.70 -15.33 -17.92
C PHE A 265 -1.37 -15.77 -16.50
N SER A 266 -0.92 -17.00 -16.34
CA SER A 266 -0.73 -17.64 -15.04
C SER A 266 0.60 -18.39 -14.95
N GLY A 267 1.37 -18.08 -13.90
CA GLY A 267 2.56 -18.81 -13.46
C GLY A 267 2.36 -19.37 -12.04
N THR A 268 3.07 -20.42 -11.70
CA THR A 268 2.94 -21.09 -10.39
C THR A 268 3.82 -20.49 -9.32
N ASP A 269 4.91 -19.85 -9.71
CA ASP A 269 5.95 -19.38 -8.79
C ASP A 269 6.21 -17.88 -8.93
N MET A 270 6.50 -17.24 -7.82
CA MET A 270 6.88 -15.85 -7.76
C MET A 270 8.25 -15.61 -8.42
N ASP A 271 8.35 -14.57 -9.25
CA ASP A 271 9.62 -13.99 -9.70
C ASP A 271 9.78 -12.60 -9.06
N SER A 272 10.80 -12.44 -8.23
CA SER A 272 11.05 -11.19 -7.51
C SER A 272 11.44 -10.03 -8.42
N HIS A 273 12.02 -10.28 -9.58
CA HIS A 273 12.37 -9.23 -10.53
C HIS A 273 11.12 -8.68 -11.24
N ILE A 274 10.18 -9.57 -11.61
CA ILE A 274 8.87 -9.15 -12.16
C ILE A 274 8.11 -8.33 -11.12
N GLU A 275 8.06 -8.80 -9.87
CA GLU A 275 7.43 -8.07 -8.78
C GLU A 275 8.04 -6.68 -8.58
N ASN A 276 9.37 -6.57 -8.57
CA ASN A 276 10.07 -5.30 -8.43
C ASN A 276 9.73 -4.32 -9.58
N GLU A 277 9.70 -4.78 -10.83
CA GLU A 277 9.32 -3.93 -11.97
C GLU A 277 7.85 -3.47 -11.87
N ILE A 278 6.93 -4.36 -11.45
CA ILE A 278 5.53 -4.00 -11.18
C ILE A 278 5.45 -2.93 -10.07
N ASN A 279 6.20 -3.09 -8.98
CA ASN A 279 6.23 -2.16 -7.86
C ASN A 279 6.75 -0.78 -8.29
N GLU A 280 7.84 -0.73 -9.06
CA GLU A 280 8.40 0.52 -9.58
C GLU A 280 7.43 1.22 -10.55
N LEU A 281 6.81 0.48 -11.47
CA LEU A 281 5.80 1.01 -12.39
C LEU A 281 4.53 1.49 -11.66
N THR A 282 4.12 0.78 -10.62
CA THR A 282 3.01 1.20 -9.75
C THR A 282 3.34 2.50 -9.01
N ALA A 283 4.56 2.65 -8.52
CA ALA A 283 5.04 3.91 -7.94
C ALA A 283 5.06 5.06 -8.97
N MET A 284 5.26 4.76 -10.25
CA MET A 284 5.16 5.71 -11.36
C MET A 284 3.71 5.98 -11.80
N GLY A 285 2.73 5.33 -11.16
CA GLY A 285 1.30 5.56 -11.37
C GLY A 285 0.60 4.57 -12.30
N VAL A 286 1.23 3.50 -12.75
CA VAL A 286 0.61 2.46 -13.61
C VAL A 286 -0.26 1.52 -12.77
N VAL A 287 -1.48 1.22 -13.23
CA VAL A 287 -2.38 0.26 -12.58
C VAL A 287 -2.20 -1.11 -13.22
N PHE A 288 -2.02 -2.15 -12.41
CA PHE A 288 -1.91 -3.54 -12.89
C PHE A 288 -3.16 -4.34 -12.57
N VAL A 289 -3.59 -5.18 -13.52
CA VAL A 289 -4.74 -6.08 -13.40
C VAL A 289 -4.32 -7.46 -13.87
N GLY A 290 -4.57 -8.50 -13.07
CA GLY A 290 -4.16 -9.88 -13.34
C GLY A 290 -5.31 -10.87 -13.19
N SER A 291 -5.28 -11.96 -13.97
CA SER A 291 -6.25 -13.04 -13.91
C SER A 291 -5.88 -14.05 -12.81
N ALA A 292 -6.87 -14.50 -12.02
CA ALA A 292 -6.67 -15.37 -10.87
C ALA A 292 -6.12 -16.76 -11.18
N GLY A 293 -6.32 -17.28 -12.41
CA GLY A 293 -6.07 -18.65 -12.81
C GLY A 293 -7.36 -19.46 -12.95
N ASN A 294 -7.30 -20.63 -13.58
CA ASN A 294 -8.47 -21.37 -14.05
C ASN A 294 -8.53 -22.84 -13.62
N ASP A 295 -7.91 -23.18 -12.48
CA ASP A 295 -7.84 -24.55 -11.97
C ASP A 295 -8.93 -24.89 -10.95
N GLY A 296 -9.72 -23.88 -10.51
CA GLY A 296 -10.77 -24.01 -9.50
C GLY A 296 -10.25 -24.32 -8.09
N VAL A 297 -9.03 -23.89 -7.77
CA VAL A 297 -8.33 -24.19 -6.52
C VAL A 297 -8.06 -22.94 -5.69
N GLU A 298 -7.82 -23.15 -4.39
CA GLU A 298 -7.40 -22.09 -3.46
C GLU A 298 -5.93 -21.73 -3.64
N ASN A 299 -5.59 -21.20 -4.81
CA ASN A 299 -4.26 -20.78 -5.18
C ASN A 299 -4.33 -19.78 -6.33
N VAL A 300 -4.22 -18.50 -6.01
CA VAL A 300 -4.18 -17.45 -7.03
C VAL A 300 -2.79 -17.42 -7.66
N THR A 301 -2.74 -17.45 -8.97
CA THR A 301 -1.48 -17.56 -9.71
C THR A 301 -0.80 -16.21 -9.87
N PHE A 302 0.53 -16.22 -10.12
CA PHE A 302 1.27 -15.04 -10.49
C PHE A 302 1.00 -14.68 -11.97
N PRO A 303 0.94 -13.37 -12.33
CA PRO A 303 1.25 -12.21 -11.50
C PRO A 303 0.07 -11.65 -10.68
N ALA A 304 -1.12 -12.25 -10.74
CA ALA A 304 -2.30 -11.71 -10.02
C ALA A 304 -2.10 -11.68 -8.50
N SER A 305 -1.33 -12.60 -7.94
CA SER A 305 -1.07 -12.68 -6.50
C SER A 305 -0.02 -11.70 -5.97
N TYR A 306 0.61 -10.86 -6.82
CA TYR A 306 1.45 -9.76 -6.33
C TYR A 306 0.61 -8.63 -5.74
N ASP A 307 1.07 -8.04 -4.64
CA ASP A 307 0.34 -7.03 -3.85
C ASP A 307 -0.15 -5.82 -4.66
N ASN A 308 0.65 -5.37 -5.64
CA ASN A 308 0.32 -4.22 -6.47
C ASN A 308 -0.43 -4.57 -7.77
N VAL A 309 -0.94 -5.78 -7.88
CA VAL A 309 -1.79 -6.23 -8.99
C VAL A 309 -3.22 -6.40 -8.49
N ILE A 310 -4.19 -5.88 -9.21
CA ILE A 310 -5.60 -6.10 -8.94
C ILE A 310 -5.96 -7.51 -9.43
N ALA A 311 -6.14 -8.43 -8.48
CA ALA A 311 -6.45 -9.82 -8.77
C ALA A 311 -7.92 -10.03 -9.09
N VAL A 312 -8.23 -10.66 -10.23
CA VAL A 312 -9.57 -10.78 -10.77
C VAL A 312 -10.02 -12.24 -10.84
N SER A 313 -11.09 -12.58 -10.13
CA SER A 313 -11.79 -13.87 -10.23
C SER A 313 -12.93 -13.85 -11.27
N GLY A 314 -13.38 -15.03 -11.65
CA GLY A 314 -14.49 -15.22 -12.58
C GLY A 314 -15.84 -15.47 -11.90
N VAL A 315 -16.92 -14.92 -12.47
CA VAL A 315 -18.30 -15.23 -12.06
C VAL A 315 -19.12 -15.73 -13.24
N ASP A 316 -20.16 -16.54 -12.93
CA ASP A 316 -21.13 -17.03 -13.87
C ASP A 316 -22.40 -16.15 -13.89
N LYS A 317 -23.30 -16.42 -14.84
CA LYS A 317 -24.49 -15.60 -15.14
C LYS A 317 -25.43 -15.41 -13.95
N ASP A 318 -25.46 -16.32 -13.01
CA ASP A 318 -26.31 -16.28 -11.82
C ASP A 318 -25.66 -15.51 -10.64
N ASN A 319 -24.54 -14.81 -10.88
CA ASN A 319 -23.76 -14.06 -9.91
C ASN A 319 -23.14 -14.96 -8.81
N THR A 320 -22.80 -16.19 -9.20
CA THR A 320 -21.99 -17.11 -8.37
C THR A 320 -20.57 -17.21 -8.95
N PRO A 321 -19.55 -17.54 -8.11
CA PRO A 321 -18.21 -17.77 -8.63
C PRO A 321 -18.17 -18.86 -9.69
N SER A 322 -17.43 -18.65 -10.78
CA SER A 322 -17.22 -19.67 -11.81
C SER A 322 -16.40 -20.82 -11.25
N SER A 323 -16.84 -22.06 -11.56
CA SER A 323 -16.25 -23.29 -11.02
C SER A 323 -14.77 -23.49 -11.38
N PHE A 324 -14.32 -22.89 -12.47
CA PHE A 324 -12.93 -22.91 -12.88
C PHE A 324 -12.07 -21.83 -12.22
N SER A 325 -12.66 -20.75 -11.72
CA SER A 325 -11.89 -19.63 -11.18
C SER A 325 -11.08 -20.05 -9.96
N ASN A 326 -9.77 -19.80 -9.98
CA ASN A 326 -8.98 -19.85 -8.77
C ASN A 326 -9.47 -18.79 -7.77
N TYR A 327 -9.24 -19.05 -6.49
CA TYR A 327 -9.72 -18.21 -5.40
C TYR A 327 -8.71 -18.14 -4.25
N GLY A 328 -8.89 -17.16 -3.38
CA GLY A 328 -8.03 -16.97 -2.21
C GLY A 328 -8.09 -15.52 -1.70
N ASN A 329 -7.36 -15.24 -0.63
CA ASN A 329 -7.41 -13.96 0.08
C ASN A 329 -6.89 -12.77 -0.71
N CYS A 330 -5.99 -12.99 -1.66
CA CYS A 330 -5.45 -11.93 -2.51
C CYS A 330 -6.39 -11.52 -3.65
N ILE A 331 -7.52 -12.21 -3.86
CA ILE A 331 -8.50 -11.75 -4.84
C ILE A 331 -9.16 -10.45 -4.37
N ASP A 332 -9.17 -9.46 -5.24
CA ASP A 332 -9.75 -8.14 -4.97
C ASP A 332 -11.18 -8.01 -5.47
N ILE A 333 -11.44 -8.48 -6.68
CA ILE A 333 -12.65 -8.18 -7.44
C ILE A 333 -12.98 -9.31 -8.39
N ALA A 334 -14.23 -9.41 -8.75
CA ALA A 334 -14.70 -10.37 -9.73
C ALA A 334 -15.26 -9.68 -10.99
N ALA A 335 -15.25 -10.41 -12.10
CA ALA A 335 -15.94 -10.03 -13.33
C ALA A 335 -16.46 -11.30 -14.06
N PRO A 336 -17.40 -11.17 -15.02
CA PRO A 336 -17.86 -12.30 -15.82
C PRO A 336 -16.72 -13.13 -16.38
N GLY A 337 -16.78 -14.44 -16.17
CA GLY A 337 -15.76 -15.40 -16.60
C GLY A 337 -16.12 -16.15 -17.88
N ARG A 338 -17.34 -15.96 -18.43
CA ARG A 338 -17.82 -16.61 -19.66
C ARG A 338 -18.68 -15.66 -20.45
N PHE A 339 -18.23 -15.27 -21.64
CA PHE A 339 -19.00 -14.40 -22.54
C PHE A 339 -18.33 -14.37 -23.92
N THR A 340 -18.97 -13.68 -24.88
CA THR A 340 -18.45 -13.56 -26.22
C THR A 340 -17.24 -12.64 -26.30
N THR A 341 -16.14 -13.13 -26.84
CA THR A 341 -14.92 -12.40 -27.19
C THR A 341 -14.69 -12.39 -28.70
N TYR A 342 -13.65 -11.72 -29.14
CA TYR A 342 -13.36 -11.51 -30.56
C TYR A 342 -11.95 -11.99 -30.90
N LYS A 343 -11.82 -13.16 -31.53
CA LYS A 343 -10.52 -13.78 -31.86
C LYS A 343 -10.13 -13.51 -33.31
N ALA A 344 -8.91 -13.10 -33.51
CA ALA A 344 -8.28 -13.03 -34.83
C ALA A 344 -6.76 -13.17 -34.66
N THR A 345 -6.09 -13.70 -35.69
CA THR A 345 -4.64 -13.87 -35.70
C THR A 345 -4.04 -13.34 -37.00
N ARG A 346 -2.72 -13.15 -37.03
CA ARG A 346 -1.97 -12.79 -38.24
C ARG A 346 -2.29 -13.72 -39.44
N ASN A 347 -2.41 -15.02 -39.17
CA ASN A 347 -2.67 -16.03 -40.19
C ASN A 347 -4.18 -16.22 -40.49
N SER A 348 -5.05 -15.71 -39.61
CA SER A 348 -6.51 -15.75 -39.77
C SER A 348 -7.10 -14.38 -39.34
N PRO A 349 -6.90 -13.34 -40.15
CA PRO A 349 -7.30 -11.98 -39.82
C PRO A 349 -8.81 -11.74 -39.86
N SER A 350 -9.58 -12.67 -40.42
CA SER A 350 -11.02 -12.62 -40.36
C SER A 350 -11.48 -12.94 -38.94
N PRO A 351 -12.10 -11.97 -38.25
CA PRO A 351 -12.45 -12.14 -36.87
C PRO A 351 -13.56 -13.16 -36.66
N LYS A 352 -13.45 -13.93 -35.56
CA LYS A 352 -14.49 -14.85 -35.12
C LYS A 352 -15.01 -14.42 -33.75
N TYR A 353 -16.31 -14.49 -33.56
CA TYR A 353 -16.91 -14.39 -32.24
C TYR A 353 -16.87 -15.76 -31.58
N LEU A 354 -16.29 -15.81 -30.39
CA LEU A 354 -16.18 -17.04 -29.62
C LEU A 354 -16.81 -16.83 -28.24
N TYR A 355 -17.57 -17.82 -27.78
CA TYR A 355 -17.99 -17.87 -26.38
C TYR A 355 -16.86 -18.45 -25.57
N SER A 356 -16.10 -17.56 -24.95
CA SER A 356 -14.87 -17.88 -24.28
C SER A 356 -15.06 -17.99 -22.79
N SER A 357 -14.29 -18.85 -22.12
CA SER A 357 -14.32 -19.06 -20.67
C SER A 357 -12.91 -18.88 -20.09
N GLY A 358 -12.82 -18.22 -18.95
CA GLY A 358 -11.55 -18.07 -18.23
C GLY A 358 -11.44 -16.71 -17.53
N THR A 359 -10.69 -16.67 -16.43
CA THR A 359 -10.35 -15.41 -15.71
C THR A 359 -9.52 -14.48 -16.57
N SER A 360 -8.87 -15.01 -17.62
CA SER A 360 -8.18 -14.23 -18.67
C SER A 360 -9.10 -13.23 -19.37
N PHE A 361 -10.42 -13.49 -19.39
CA PHE A 361 -11.41 -12.60 -19.97
C PHE A 361 -12.11 -11.75 -18.89
N SER A 362 -12.11 -12.16 -17.64
CA SER A 362 -12.57 -11.35 -16.50
C SER A 362 -11.63 -10.15 -16.24
N ALA A 363 -10.32 -10.38 -16.26
CA ALA A 363 -9.32 -9.34 -16.01
C ALA A 363 -9.44 -8.12 -16.93
N PRO A 364 -9.59 -8.25 -18.27
CA PRO A 364 -9.73 -7.09 -19.16
C PRO A 364 -11.02 -6.28 -18.96
N ILE A 365 -12.08 -6.86 -18.39
CA ILE A 365 -13.27 -6.08 -17.97
C ILE A 365 -12.87 -5.14 -16.82
N VAL A 366 -12.13 -5.63 -15.85
CA VAL A 366 -11.65 -4.82 -14.73
C VAL A 366 -10.60 -3.79 -15.20
N ALA A 367 -9.73 -4.16 -16.14
CA ALA A 367 -8.79 -3.22 -16.75
C ALA A 367 -9.52 -2.09 -17.51
N ALA A 368 -10.61 -2.41 -18.20
CA ALA A 368 -11.49 -1.42 -18.83
C ALA A 368 -12.13 -0.48 -17.81
N ALA A 369 -12.64 -1.03 -16.71
CA ALA A 369 -13.19 -0.25 -15.59
C ALA A 369 -12.12 0.67 -14.97
N ALA A 370 -10.90 0.17 -14.76
CA ALA A 370 -9.76 0.96 -14.29
C ALA A 370 -9.41 2.11 -15.25
N ALA A 371 -9.47 1.84 -16.57
CA ALA A 371 -9.26 2.87 -17.57
C ALA A 371 -10.33 3.97 -17.53
N ILE A 372 -11.59 3.63 -17.26
CA ILE A 372 -12.66 4.61 -17.04
C ILE A 372 -12.37 5.47 -15.79
N VAL A 373 -11.97 4.86 -14.67
CA VAL A 373 -11.58 5.62 -13.47
C VAL A 373 -10.42 6.56 -13.79
N ARG A 374 -9.39 6.10 -14.50
CA ARG A 374 -8.27 6.95 -14.94
C ARG A 374 -8.68 8.08 -15.89
N MET A 375 -9.69 7.85 -16.71
CA MET A 375 -10.23 8.85 -17.62
C MET A 375 -10.90 9.99 -16.85
N GLU A 376 -11.65 9.70 -15.79
CA GLU A 376 -12.28 10.72 -14.92
C GLU A 376 -11.29 11.35 -13.93
N HIS A 377 -10.44 10.56 -13.33
CA HIS A 377 -9.57 10.91 -12.21
C HIS A 377 -8.10 10.70 -12.55
N SER A 378 -7.53 11.58 -13.34
CA SER A 378 -6.14 11.46 -13.82
C SER A 378 -5.07 11.51 -12.73
N ASN A 379 -5.41 12.08 -11.58
CA ASN A 379 -4.53 12.25 -10.43
C ASN A 379 -4.66 11.14 -9.36
N TYR A 380 -5.58 10.19 -9.55
CA TYR A 380 -5.69 9.06 -8.64
C TYR A 380 -4.41 8.21 -8.66
N SER A 381 -3.95 7.80 -7.51
CA SER A 381 -2.93 6.77 -7.40
C SER A 381 -3.49 5.40 -7.86
N PRO A 382 -2.66 4.41 -8.17
CA PRO A 382 -3.14 3.05 -8.44
C PRO A 382 -4.03 2.50 -7.31
N TYR A 383 -3.70 2.81 -6.07
CA TYR A 383 -4.53 2.48 -4.92
C TYR A 383 -5.91 3.15 -4.95
N ASP A 384 -5.98 4.45 -5.28
CA ASP A 384 -7.28 5.14 -5.38
C ASP A 384 -8.14 4.55 -6.49
N VAL A 385 -7.51 4.11 -7.60
CA VAL A 385 -8.20 3.38 -8.68
C VAL A 385 -8.73 2.04 -8.17
N LYS A 386 -7.89 1.23 -7.53
CA LYS A 386 -8.32 -0.06 -6.92
C LYS A 386 -9.48 0.18 -5.94
N LYS A 387 -9.34 1.15 -5.04
CA LYS A 387 -10.40 1.51 -4.09
C LYS A 387 -11.71 1.87 -4.80
N ARG A 388 -11.64 2.69 -5.84
CA ARG A 388 -12.83 3.11 -6.60
C ARG A 388 -13.52 1.94 -7.30
N LEU A 389 -12.73 0.99 -7.83
CA LEU A 389 -13.23 -0.26 -8.40
C LEU A 389 -13.95 -1.10 -7.33
N LEU A 390 -13.34 -1.28 -6.17
CA LEU A 390 -13.95 -2.02 -5.05
C LEU A 390 -15.26 -1.36 -4.56
N GLU A 391 -15.34 -0.03 -4.55
CA GLU A 391 -16.57 0.72 -4.22
C GLU A 391 -17.68 0.54 -5.27
N SER A 392 -17.31 0.19 -6.50
CA SER A 392 -18.29 -0.03 -7.57
C SER A 392 -18.98 -1.39 -7.50
N CYS A 393 -18.40 -2.35 -6.76
CA CYS A 393 -18.84 -3.74 -6.79
C CYS A 393 -20.28 -3.91 -6.34
N ILE A 394 -20.97 -4.81 -7.03
CA ILE A 394 -22.19 -5.44 -6.55
C ILE A 394 -21.83 -6.76 -5.86
N PRO A 395 -22.44 -7.06 -4.69
CA PRO A 395 -22.10 -8.26 -3.95
C PRO A 395 -22.51 -9.52 -4.71
N PHE A 396 -21.79 -10.61 -4.46
CA PHE A 396 -22.18 -11.95 -4.92
C PHE A 396 -23.57 -12.34 -4.40
N LYS A 397 -24.24 -13.24 -5.10
CA LYS A 397 -25.50 -13.82 -4.64
C LYS A 397 -25.35 -14.48 -3.28
N GLU A 398 -24.28 -15.26 -3.09
CA GLU A 398 -23.95 -15.88 -1.81
C GLU A 398 -23.08 -14.97 -0.96
N LYS A 399 -23.49 -14.82 0.33
CA LYS A 399 -22.91 -13.79 1.21
C LYS A 399 -21.44 -14.01 1.57
N ASP A 400 -20.97 -15.26 1.63
CA ASP A 400 -19.59 -15.58 2.05
C ASP A 400 -18.57 -15.62 0.92
N CYS A 401 -19.01 -15.49 -0.35
CA CYS A 401 -18.11 -15.51 -1.50
C CYS A 401 -17.04 -14.43 -1.47
N PHE A 402 -17.34 -13.27 -0.87
CA PHE A 402 -16.36 -12.17 -0.79
C PHE A 402 -15.05 -12.55 -0.07
N LYS A 403 -15.10 -13.55 0.82
CA LYS A 403 -13.91 -14.00 1.59
C LYS A 403 -12.82 -14.59 0.71
N LYS A 404 -13.20 -15.15 -0.45
CA LYS A 404 -12.29 -15.91 -1.32
C LYS A 404 -12.27 -15.45 -2.77
N TYR A 405 -13.32 -14.76 -3.24
CA TYR A 405 -13.48 -14.35 -4.62
C TYR A 405 -13.47 -12.84 -4.83
N GLY A 406 -13.02 -12.07 -3.81
CA GLY A 406 -12.99 -10.61 -3.82
C GLY A 406 -14.30 -9.96 -3.42
N LYS A 407 -14.33 -8.64 -3.36
CA LYS A 407 -15.43 -7.85 -2.79
C LYS A 407 -16.79 -8.07 -3.49
N GLY A 408 -16.78 -8.39 -4.75
CA GLY A 408 -17.95 -8.57 -5.59
C GLY A 408 -17.65 -8.33 -7.05
N VAL A 409 -18.68 -8.28 -7.87
CA VAL A 409 -18.59 -8.07 -9.32
C VAL A 409 -18.47 -6.58 -9.65
N VAL A 410 -17.50 -6.21 -10.48
CA VAL A 410 -17.34 -4.84 -10.95
C VAL A 410 -18.59 -4.34 -11.66
N ASN A 411 -19.02 -3.10 -11.36
CA ASN A 411 -20.17 -2.50 -12.03
C ASN A 411 -19.82 -1.10 -12.54
N PHE A 412 -19.98 -0.90 -13.83
CA PHE A 412 -19.57 0.32 -14.53
C PHE A 412 -20.49 1.51 -14.22
N THR A 413 -21.80 1.29 -14.02
CA THR A 413 -22.72 2.36 -13.63
C THR A 413 -22.39 2.90 -12.24
N ASN A 414 -21.95 2.03 -11.32
CA ASN A 414 -21.51 2.46 -10.00
C ASN A 414 -20.20 3.27 -10.01
N LEU A 415 -19.42 3.24 -11.09
CA LEU A 415 -18.24 4.10 -11.26
C LEU A 415 -18.60 5.54 -11.60
N ILE A 416 -19.79 5.79 -12.17
CA ILE A 416 -20.18 7.13 -12.62
C ILE A 416 -20.31 8.07 -11.42
N ASP A 417 -19.56 9.19 -11.45
CA ASP A 417 -19.66 10.25 -10.47
C ASP A 417 -20.61 11.38 -10.90
N GLY A 418 -21.24 12.03 -9.91
CA GLY A 418 -21.95 13.28 -10.09
C GLY A 418 -23.48 13.26 -9.87
N THR A 419 -24.08 14.45 -10.02
CA THR A 419 -25.47 14.74 -9.70
C THR A 419 -26.55 13.99 -10.52
N ARG A 420 -26.13 13.23 -11.53
CA ARG A 420 -27.00 12.34 -12.32
C ARG A 420 -27.20 10.97 -11.71
N CYS A 421 -26.40 10.57 -10.72
CA CYS A 421 -26.63 9.33 -10.01
C CYS A 421 -27.92 9.41 -9.20
N LYS A 422 -28.88 8.61 -9.58
CA LYS A 422 -30.13 8.42 -8.86
C LYS A 422 -29.84 7.42 -7.76
N ILE A 423 -29.55 7.95 -6.57
CA ILE A 423 -29.20 7.13 -5.42
C ILE A 423 -30.49 6.74 -4.72
N VAL A 424 -30.68 5.44 -4.54
CA VAL A 424 -31.72 4.89 -3.67
C VAL A 424 -31.15 4.86 -2.24
N ASN A 425 -31.91 5.41 -1.30
CA ASN A 425 -31.63 5.36 0.13
C ASN A 425 -32.68 4.51 0.84
N ALA A 426 -32.30 3.91 1.97
CA ALA A 426 -33.20 3.18 2.82
C ALA A 426 -33.17 3.73 4.25
N ASN A 427 -34.30 3.63 4.96
CA ASN A 427 -34.40 4.01 6.37
C ASN A 427 -33.65 3.04 7.30
N TYR A 428 -33.38 1.82 6.84
CA TYR A 428 -32.56 0.82 7.51
C TYR A 428 -31.31 0.54 6.67
N GLN A 429 -30.14 0.48 7.34
CA GLN A 429 -28.87 0.07 6.72
C GLN A 429 -28.67 -1.43 6.89
N SER A 430 -27.67 -2.02 6.21
CA SER A 430 -27.24 -3.40 6.48
C SER A 430 -27.02 -3.62 7.97
N GLY A 431 -27.44 -4.76 8.50
CA GLY A 431 -27.21 -5.08 9.90
C GLY A 431 -28.19 -6.10 10.48
N VAL A 432 -28.05 -6.32 11.78
CA VAL A 432 -28.87 -7.26 12.55
C VAL A 432 -30.03 -6.52 13.22
N TYR A 433 -31.21 -7.10 13.10
CA TYR A 433 -32.46 -6.59 13.68
C TYR A 433 -33.14 -7.68 14.48
N PRO A 434 -33.61 -7.39 15.73
CA PRO A 434 -34.18 -8.42 16.60
C PRO A 434 -35.53 -8.94 16.14
N ILE A 435 -36.23 -8.17 15.33
CA ILE A 435 -37.57 -8.48 14.79
C ILE A 435 -37.68 -7.99 13.37
N GLU A 436 -38.73 -8.42 12.70
CA GLU A 436 -39.13 -7.93 11.38
C GLU A 436 -39.06 -6.38 11.27
N ILE A 437 -38.58 -5.89 10.14
CA ILE A 437 -38.44 -4.47 9.84
C ILE A 437 -39.22 -4.12 8.55
N SER A 438 -39.59 -2.86 8.45
CA SER A 438 -40.26 -2.31 7.26
C SER A 438 -39.36 -1.31 6.56
N VAL A 439 -38.71 -1.74 5.46
CA VAL A 439 -37.70 -0.97 4.74
C VAL A 439 -38.36 -0.02 3.76
N LYS A 440 -38.20 1.27 4.01
CA LYS A 440 -38.68 2.33 3.13
C LYS A 440 -37.54 2.76 2.21
N LEU A 441 -37.78 2.66 0.89
CA LEU A 441 -36.84 3.08 -0.14
C LEU A 441 -37.22 4.48 -0.66
N GLU A 442 -36.24 5.34 -0.79
CA GLU A 442 -36.41 6.70 -1.25
C GLU A 442 -35.33 7.09 -2.27
N CYS A 443 -35.72 7.88 -3.28
CA CYS A 443 -34.80 8.53 -4.20
C CYS A 443 -35.16 10.03 -4.28
N ALA A 444 -34.16 10.89 -4.23
CA ALA A 444 -34.35 12.34 -4.33
C ALA A 444 -34.95 12.78 -5.68
N ASN A 445 -34.73 11.99 -6.73
CA ASN A 445 -35.35 12.21 -8.02
C ASN A 445 -36.74 11.56 -8.05
N THR A 446 -37.81 12.38 -8.12
CA THR A 446 -39.19 11.93 -8.11
C THR A 446 -39.66 11.41 -9.48
N LEU A 447 -38.91 11.57 -10.56
CA LEU A 447 -39.20 11.12 -11.90
C LEU A 447 -38.69 9.70 -12.20
N VAL A 448 -38.39 8.92 -11.15
CA VAL A 448 -37.89 7.56 -11.26
C VAL A 448 -38.90 6.55 -10.71
N ASP A 449 -38.78 5.33 -11.17
CA ASP A 449 -39.35 4.16 -10.53
C ASP A 449 -38.23 3.38 -9.85
N ILE A 450 -38.40 3.00 -8.59
CA ILE A 450 -37.46 2.14 -7.87
C ILE A 450 -37.89 0.68 -8.12
N ILE A 451 -36.94 -0.11 -8.62
CA ILE A 451 -37.10 -1.56 -8.79
C ILE A 451 -36.20 -2.24 -7.76
N TYR A 452 -36.68 -3.27 -7.11
CA TYR A 452 -35.94 -4.00 -6.11
C TYR A 452 -36.11 -5.52 -6.20
N THR A 453 -35.15 -6.26 -5.66
CA THR A 453 -35.18 -7.71 -5.43
C THR A 453 -34.86 -8.01 -3.98
N THR A 454 -35.29 -9.17 -3.48
CA THR A 454 -35.00 -9.64 -2.11
C THR A 454 -34.26 -10.99 -2.08
N ASP A 455 -33.94 -11.52 -3.24
CA ASP A 455 -33.27 -12.82 -3.44
C ASP A 455 -31.79 -12.70 -3.83
N GLY A 456 -31.21 -11.48 -3.77
CA GLY A 456 -29.82 -11.20 -4.14
C GLY A 456 -29.56 -11.12 -5.64
N THR A 457 -30.57 -11.26 -6.48
CA THR A 457 -30.43 -11.03 -7.93
C THR A 457 -30.48 -9.54 -8.23
N LEU A 458 -29.88 -9.14 -9.37
CA LEU A 458 -29.91 -7.74 -9.79
C LEU A 458 -31.31 -7.34 -10.24
N PRO A 459 -31.87 -6.23 -9.71
CA PRO A 459 -33.15 -5.71 -10.18
C PRO A 459 -32.99 -5.04 -11.55
N THR A 460 -33.84 -5.46 -12.49
CA THR A 460 -33.92 -4.86 -13.82
C THR A 460 -35.41 -4.53 -14.10
N LEU A 461 -35.70 -3.82 -15.20
CA LEU A 461 -37.09 -3.60 -15.62
C LEU A 461 -37.86 -4.90 -15.93
N LYS A 462 -37.12 -6.02 -16.16
CA LYS A 462 -37.70 -7.35 -16.42
C LYS A 462 -37.65 -8.28 -15.20
N ASN A 463 -36.74 -8.00 -14.24
CA ASN A 463 -36.53 -8.78 -13.04
C ASN A 463 -36.57 -7.88 -11.82
N GLY A 464 -37.51 -8.14 -10.94
CA GLY A 464 -37.68 -7.40 -9.69
C GLY A 464 -39.05 -6.78 -9.53
N ASN A 465 -39.30 -6.27 -8.36
CA ASN A 465 -40.57 -5.67 -7.97
C ASN A 465 -40.49 -4.14 -8.05
N LYS A 466 -41.53 -3.52 -8.59
CA LYS A 466 -41.66 -2.06 -8.53
C LYS A 466 -42.02 -1.65 -7.11
N TYR A 467 -41.23 -0.73 -6.53
CA TYR A 467 -41.48 -0.24 -5.19
C TYR A 467 -42.69 0.70 -5.15
N THR A 468 -43.70 0.32 -4.39
CA THR A 468 -44.93 1.07 -4.16
C THR A 468 -45.21 1.29 -2.67
N GLU A 469 -44.72 0.41 -1.80
CA GLU A 469 -44.91 0.45 -0.35
C GLU A 469 -43.65 -0.12 0.34
N PRO A 470 -43.49 0.13 1.64
CA PRO A 470 -42.32 -0.38 2.37
C PRO A 470 -42.18 -1.89 2.29
N VAL A 471 -40.94 -2.35 2.05
CA VAL A 471 -40.61 -3.77 1.93
C VAL A 471 -40.50 -4.37 3.33
N VAL A 472 -41.37 -5.36 3.62
CA VAL A 472 -41.30 -6.07 4.90
C VAL A 472 -40.20 -7.13 4.82
N ILE A 473 -39.28 -7.09 5.76
CA ILE A 473 -38.19 -8.03 5.91
C ILE A 473 -38.37 -8.79 7.23
N SER A 474 -38.79 -10.03 7.11
CA SER A 474 -39.08 -10.93 8.27
C SER A 474 -38.09 -12.08 8.42
N GLU A 475 -37.19 -12.25 7.47
CA GLU A 475 -36.11 -13.26 7.46
C GLU A 475 -34.81 -12.67 6.87
N ASN A 476 -33.72 -13.43 6.95
CA ASN A 476 -32.41 -13.00 6.44
C ASN A 476 -32.48 -12.72 4.94
N THR A 477 -32.35 -11.44 4.57
CA THR A 477 -32.64 -10.96 3.23
C THR A 477 -31.54 -10.08 2.72
N ARG A 478 -31.10 -10.28 1.47
CA ARG A 478 -30.34 -9.31 0.68
C ARG A 478 -31.29 -8.53 -0.20
N LEU A 479 -31.44 -7.24 0.11
CA LEU A 479 -32.25 -6.32 -0.70
C LEU A 479 -31.33 -5.54 -1.61
N ILE A 480 -31.59 -5.63 -2.92
CA ILE A 480 -30.94 -4.80 -3.93
C ILE A 480 -32.01 -3.93 -4.57
N ALA A 481 -31.72 -2.64 -4.71
CA ALA A 481 -32.64 -1.69 -5.30
C ALA A 481 -31.95 -0.71 -6.23
N VAL A 482 -32.64 -0.29 -7.28
CA VAL A 482 -32.12 0.64 -8.27
C VAL A 482 -33.25 1.55 -8.79
N ALA A 483 -32.90 2.78 -9.16
CA ALA A 483 -33.87 3.75 -9.68
C ALA A 483 -33.74 3.91 -11.20
N TYR A 484 -34.83 3.67 -11.93
CA TYR A 484 -34.98 3.85 -13.38
C TYR A 484 -35.81 5.10 -13.72
N GLU A 485 -35.42 5.82 -14.78
CA GLU A 485 -36.24 6.94 -15.29
C GLU A 485 -37.55 6.47 -15.92
N ARG A 486 -38.67 7.16 -15.60
CA ARG A 486 -39.98 6.88 -16.19
C ARG A 486 -40.07 7.21 -17.67
N THR A 487 -39.11 7.94 -18.21
CA THR A 487 -39.08 8.40 -19.61
C THR A 487 -38.65 7.33 -20.62
N GLY A 488 -38.48 6.08 -20.17
CA GLY A 488 -38.09 4.96 -21.03
C GLY A 488 -36.60 4.93 -21.38
N SER A 489 -35.80 5.76 -20.73
CA SER A 489 -34.34 5.64 -20.77
C SER A 489 -33.94 4.38 -20.02
N VAL A 490 -33.04 3.59 -20.60
CA VAL A 490 -32.43 2.41 -19.93
C VAL A 490 -31.44 2.81 -18.83
N PHE A 491 -31.17 4.11 -18.68
CA PHE A 491 -30.28 4.60 -17.65
C PHE A 491 -30.93 4.47 -16.26
N HIS A 492 -30.28 3.70 -15.42
CA HIS A 492 -30.59 3.58 -14.00
C HIS A 492 -29.57 4.28 -13.10
N GLY A 493 -29.87 4.36 -11.82
CA GLY A 493 -28.96 4.88 -10.80
C GLY A 493 -27.97 3.83 -10.29
N LYS A 494 -27.19 4.19 -9.28
CA LYS A 494 -26.35 3.24 -8.53
C LYS A 494 -27.23 2.21 -7.83
N PHE A 495 -26.75 0.98 -7.76
CA PHE A 495 -27.38 -0.05 -6.96
C PHE A 495 -27.23 0.25 -5.47
N PHE A 496 -28.36 0.24 -4.77
CA PHE A 496 -28.40 0.13 -3.32
C PHE A 496 -28.39 -1.34 -2.96
N CYS A 497 -27.47 -1.76 -2.08
CA CYS A 497 -27.42 -3.14 -1.61
C CYS A 497 -27.37 -3.14 -0.08
N ALA A 498 -28.24 -3.92 0.55
CA ALA A 498 -28.26 -4.08 2.00
C ALA A 498 -28.56 -5.52 2.40
N ASP A 499 -27.80 -6.02 3.37
CA ASP A 499 -28.02 -7.31 4.02
C ASP A 499 -28.71 -7.10 5.36
N TYR A 500 -29.89 -7.66 5.51
CA TYR A 500 -30.68 -7.65 6.74
C TYR A 500 -30.68 -9.05 7.36
N TYR A 501 -30.35 -9.11 8.65
CA TYR A 501 -30.32 -10.34 9.44
C TYR A 501 -31.35 -10.22 10.55
N ILE A 502 -32.39 -11.08 10.54
CA ILE A 502 -33.50 -11.00 11.48
C ILE A 502 -33.36 -12.06 12.55
N GLY A 503 -33.30 -11.62 13.82
CA GLY A 503 -33.15 -12.52 14.97
C GLY A 503 -31.75 -13.11 15.11
N GLU A 504 -30.80 -12.74 14.29
CA GLU A 504 -29.43 -13.25 14.34
C GLU A 504 -28.57 -12.56 15.41
N GLN A 505 -27.43 -13.14 15.71
CA GLN A 505 -26.41 -12.53 16.55
C GLN A 505 -25.52 -11.58 15.71
N GLU A 506 -25.12 -10.46 16.30
CA GLU A 506 -24.23 -9.48 15.64
C GLU A 506 -22.84 -10.08 15.33
N PHE A 507 -22.40 -11.02 16.16
CA PHE A 507 -21.14 -11.73 16.00
C PHE A 507 -21.36 -13.24 15.96
N ILE A 508 -20.76 -13.90 14.97
CA ILE A 508 -20.76 -15.36 14.85
C ILE A 508 -19.41 -15.89 15.35
N THR A 509 -19.43 -16.91 16.20
CA THR A 509 -18.23 -17.59 16.66
C THR A 509 -18.24 -19.06 16.24
N ASP A 510 -17.06 -19.61 16.01
CA ASP A 510 -16.86 -21.05 15.88
C ASP A 510 -16.87 -21.75 17.26
N ALA A 511 -16.73 -23.08 17.26
CA ALA A 511 -16.69 -23.87 18.48
C ALA A 511 -15.50 -23.55 19.40
N ASN A 512 -14.43 -22.95 18.90
CA ASN A 512 -13.22 -22.58 19.63
C ASN A 512 -13.27 -21.13 20.14
N GLY A 513 -14.36 -20.42 19.86
CA GLY A 513 -14.56 -19.02 20.24
C GLY A 513 -13.86 -18.03 19.30
N ALA A 514 -13.42 -18.43 18.11
CA ALA A 514 -12.98 -17.46 17.11
C ALA A 514 -14.18 -16.71 16.56
N VAL A 515 -14.11 -15.37 16.49
CA VAL A 515 -15.13 -14.55 15.83
C VAL A 515 -14.93 -14.70 14.34
N VAL A 516 -15.81 -15.43 13.66
CA VAL A 516 -15.69 -15.78 12.23
C VAL A 516 -16.47 -14.85 11.30
N ALA A 517 -17.44 -14.11 11.83
CA ALA A 517 -18.19 -13.11 11.07
C ALA A 517 -18.76 -12.00 11.95
N TYR A 518 -18.77 -10.78 11.41
CA TYR A 518 -19.53 -9.65 11.93
C TYR A 518 -20.69 -9.34 10.97
N LEU A 519 -21.91 -9.48 11.46
CA LEU A 519 -23.14 -9.24 10.69
C LEU A 519 -23.76 -7.86 10.96
N GLY A 520 -23.16 -7.11 11.89
CA GLY A 520 -23.65 -5.79 12.27
C GLY A 520 -23.30 -4.72 11.22
N GLY A 521 -24.10 -3.65 11.21
CA GLY A 521 -23.88 -2.46 10.36
C GLY A 521 -23.39 -1.24 11.14
N LYS A 522 -22.96 -1.41 12.40
CA LYS A 522 -22.49 -0.28 13.23
C LYS A 522 -21.08 0.12 12.85
N LYS A 523 -20.81 1.43 12.90
CA LYS A 523 -19.46 1.97 12.72
C LYS A 523 -18.59 1.82 13.96
N ASP A 524 -19.20 1.91 15.15
CA ASP A 524 -18.53 1.72 16.44
C ASP A 524 -18.83 0.33 16.96
N VAL A 525 -17.84 -0.53 16.99
CA VAL A 525 -17.98 -1.95 17.28
C VAL A 525 -17.20 -2.29 18.56
N ALA A 526 -17.92 -2.81 19.54
CA ALA A 526 -17.34 -3.41 20.73
C ALA A 526 -17.67 -4.90 20.75
N VAL A 527 -16.68 -5.76 20.51
CA VAL A 527 -16.87 -7.20 20.63
C VAL A 527 -17.08 -7.54 22.11
N PRO A 528 -18.19 -8.18 22.48
CA PRO A 528 -18.51 -8.42 23.88
C PRO A 528 -17.58 -9.46 24.53
N ASP A 529 -17.47 -9.42 25.87
CA ASP A 529 -16.66 -10.38 26.65
C ASP A 529 -17.11 -11.83 26.47
N LYS A 530 -18.38 -12.05 26.11
CA LYS A 530 -18.97 -13.36 25.80
C LYS A 530 -19.95 -13.25 24.66
N ILE A 531 -19.86 -14.16 23.70
CA ILE A 531 -20.82 -14.38 22.61
C ILE A 531 -21.41 -15.77 22.83
N ASN A 532 -22.75 -15.88 23.00
CA ASN A 532 -23.42 -17.13 23.33
C ASN A 532 -22.79 -17.90 24.51
N GLY A 533 -22.33 -17.16 25.52
CA GLY A 533 -21.70 -17.75 26.72
C GLY A 533 -20.21 -18.09 26.55
N ILE A 534 -19.66 -18.05 25.35
CA ILE A 534 -18.26 -18.35 25.01
C ILE A 534 -17.45 -17.03 24.96
N ALA A 535 -16.31 -17.00 25.65
CA ALA A 535 -15.40 -15.85 25.57
C ALA A 535 -14.66 -15.87 24.20
N PRO A 536 -14.68 -14.77 23.43
CA PRO A 536 -13.97 -14.71 22.17
C PRO A 536 -12.47 -14.96 22.36
N SER A 537 -11.89 -15.86 21.58
CA SER A 537 -10.47 -16.24 21.68
C SER A 537 -9.59 -15.55 20.62
N SER A 538 -10.16 -15.30 19.46
CA SER A 538 -9.50 -14.66 18.31
C SER A 538 -10.52 -13.97 17.40
N VAL A 539 -10.02 -13.12 16.51
CA VAL A 539 -10.74 -12.68 15.32
C VAL A 539 -10.21 -13.51 14.16
N ALA A 540 -11.10 -14.20 13.46
CA ALA A 540 -10.73 -15.07 12.35
C ALA A 540 -10.33 -14.26 11.12
N GLU A 541 -9.73 -14.95 10.19
CA GLU A 541 -9.37 -14.47 8.86
C GLU A 541 -10.58 -13.84 8.15
N ASN A 542 -10.38 -12.69 7.49
CA ASN A 542 -11.39 -11.92 6.73
C ASN A 542 -12.65 -11.50 7.54
N CYS A 543 -12.68 -11.64 8.87
CA CYS A 543 -13.90 -11.46 9.69
C CYS A 543 -14.56 -10.08 9.52
N PHE A 544 -13.76 -9.02 9.48
CA PHE A 544 -14.23 -7.63 9.28
C PHE A 544 -13.78 -7.04 7.93
N ARG A 545 -13.25 -7.85 7.03
CA ARG A 545 -12.79 -7.35 5.74
C ARG A 545 -13.93 -6.66 4.99
N TYR A 546 -13.64 -5.51 4.39
CA TYR A 546 -14.59 -4.62 3.69
C TYR A 546 -15.70 -4.03 4.56
N CYS A 547 -15.70 -4.24 5.88
CA CYS A 547 -16.69 -3.63 6.77
C CYS A 547 -16.47 -2.11 6.91
N ASP A 548 -17.57 -1.36 6.99
CA ASP A 548 -17.56 0.08 7.25
C ASP A 548 -17.52 0.38 8.76
N VAL A 549 -16.44 -0.08 9.43
CA VAL A 549 -16.24 0.10 10.87
C VAL A 549 -15.25 1.22 11.13
N CYS A 550 -15.54 2.10 12.10
CA CYS A 550 -14.66 3.22 12.47
C CYS A 550 -13.89 2.93 13.75
N ASN A 551 -14.58 2.64 14.84
CA ASN A 551 -13.96 2.34 16.12
C ASN A 551 -14.18 0.87 16.46
N VAL A 552 -13.10 0.16 16.77
CA VAL A 552 -13.18 -1.25 17.16
C VAL A 552 -12.47 -1.48 18.48
N SER A 553 -13.15 -2.12 19.42
CA SER A 553 -12.57 -2.59 20.67
C SER A 553 -12.78 -4.09 20.82
N LEU A 554 -11.72 -4.80 21.22
CA LEU A 554 -11.73 -6.24 21.45
C LEU A 554 -11.56 -6.55 22.93
N PRO A 555 -12.27 -7.57 23.46
CA PRO A 555 -12.11 -7.99 24.86
C PRO A 555 -10.73 -8.60 25.11
N LYS A 556 -10.31 -8.60 26.38
CA LYS A 556 -8.99 -9.13 26.78
C LYS A 556 -8.79 -10.62 26.49
N SER A 557 -9.86 -11.36 26.28
CA SER A 557 -9.83 -12.77 25.91
C SER A 557 -9.28 -13.00 24.51
N VAL A 558 -9.48 -12.07 23.56
CA VAL A 558 -8.97 -12.16 22.20
C VAL A 558 -7.45 -12.02 22.18
N LYS A 559 -6.76 -13.05 21.65
CA LYS A 559 -5.30 -13.15 21.61
C LYS A 559 -4.72 -12.97 20.22
N ASN A 560 -5.47 -13.34 19.20
CA ASN A 560 -4.99 -13.36 17.82
C ASN A 560 -5.95 -12.60 16.91
N ILE A 561 -5.38 -11.85 15.97
CA ILE A 561 -6.08 -11.29 14.85
C ILE A 561 -5.58 -12.07 13.62
N GLY A 562 -6.51 -12.68 12.89
CA GLY A 562 -6.24 -13.48 11.69
C GLY A 562 -5.82 -12.63 10.49
N ASP A 563 -5.43 -13.32 9.42
CA ASP A 563 -5.01 -12.70 8.18
C ASP A 563 -6.19 -11.92 7.56
N PHE A 564 -5.91 -10.76 6.98
CA PHE A 564 -6.91 -9.88 6.35
C PHE A 564 -8.12 -9.51 7.26
N ALA A 565 -8.06 -9.75 8.56
CA ALA A 565 -9.21 -9.64 9.46
C ALA A 565 -9.88 -8.26 9.43
N PHE A 566 -9.12 -7.19 9.26
CA PHE A 566 -9.58 -5.80 9.13
C PHE A 566 -9.07 -5.13 7.84
N ALA A 567 -8.65 -5.93 6.85
CA ALA A 567 -8.22 -5.40 5.57
C ALA A 567 -9.37 -4.67 4.87
N ASP A 568 -9.03 -3.62 4.12
CA ASP A 568 -10.00 -2.84 3.35
C ASP A 568 -11.17 -2.26 4.16
N CYS A 569 -11.04 -2.20 5.51
CA CYS A 569 -12.03 -1.50 6.34
C CYS A 569 -12.03 0.00 6.03
N ASN A 570 -13.19 0.53 5.61
CA ASN A 570 -13.36 1.94 5.24
C ASN A 570 -13.51 2.86 6.46
N ALA A 571 -12.81 2.62 7.56
CA ALA A 571 -12.81 3.50 8.72
C ALA A 571 -12.40 4.92 8.32
N VAL A 572 -13.21 5.91 8.66
CA VAL A 572 -12.83 7.32 8.49
C VAL A 572 -12.39 7.84 9.85
N ALA A 573 -11.08 8.03 10.03
CA ALA A 573 -10.47 8.53 11.25
C ALA A 573 -10.75 7.71 12.52
N GLY A 574 -10.87 6.39 12.39
CA GLY A 574 -11.23 5.51 13.49
C GLY A 574 -10.07 5.06 14.37
N ASN A 575 -10.39 4.52 15.54
CA ASN A 575 -9.43 4.00 16.49
C ASN A 575 -9.64 2.50 16.71
N PHE A 576 -8.54 1.77 16.76
CA PHE A 576 -8.52 0.36 17.10
C PHE A 576 -7.75 0.14 18.41
N SER A 577 -8.35 -0.52 19.38
CA SER A 577 -7.71 -0.80 20.65
C SER A 577 -7.99 -2.23 21.14
N ALA A 578 -6.94 -2.97 21.48
CA ALA A 578 -7.08 -4.33 22.00
C ALA A 578 -5.97 -4.69 22.98
N GLN A 579 -6.31 -4.76 24.26
CA GLN A 579 -5.34 -5.10 25.33
C GLN A 579 -4.97 -6.58 25.36
N GLY A 580 -5.81 -7.47 24.82
CA GLY A 580 -5.61 -8.92 24.85
C GLY A 580 -4.68 -9.45 23.78
N VAL A 581 -4.63 -8.77 22.64
CA VAL A 581 -3.99 -9.23 21.40
C VAL A 581 -2.48 -9.40 21.57
N ARG A 582 -1.97 -10.55 21.09
CA ARG A 582 -0.56 -10.94 21.08
C ARG A 582 -0.01 -11.09 19.68
N THR A 583 -0.83 -11.55 18.74
CA THR A 583 -0.42 -11.76 17.35
C THR A 583 -1.35 -11.05 16.38
N VAL A 584 -0.77 -10.51 15.33
CA VAL A 584 -1.46 -9.90 14.18
C VAL A 584 -1.01 -10.64 12.94
N GLY A 585 -1.95 -11.15 12.18
CA GLY A 585 -1.72 -11.93 10.96
C GLY A 585 -1.28 -11.09 9.76
N LYS A 586 -1.00 -11.76 8.66
CA LYS A 586 -0.62 -11.13 7.38
C LYS A 586 -1.74 -10.24 6.88
N ASN A 587 -1.38 -9.06 6.36
CA ASN A 587 -2.33 -8.12 5.76
C ASN A 587 -3.53 -7.76 6.67
N ALA A 588 -3.44 -8.02 7.98
CA ALA A 588 -4.60 -7.93 8.90
C ALA A 588 -5.27 -6.55 8.92
N PHE A 589 -4.52 -5.47 8.70
CA PHE A 589 -5.00 -4.10 8.61
C PHE A 589 -4.61 -3.43 7.29
N GLU A 590 -4.28 -4.22 6.27
CA GLU A 590 -3.94 -3.70 4.94
C GLU A 590 -5.06 -2.78 4.43
N HIS A 591 -4.68 -1.64 3.85
CA HIS A 591 -5.62 -0.64 3.32
C HIS A 591 -6.67 -0.14 4.33
N SER A 592 -6.55 -0.47 5.61
CA SER A 592 -7.53 -0.03 6.61
C SER A 592 -7.50 1.49 6.83
N GLY A 593 -8.66 2.05 7.17
CA GLY A 593 -8.81 3.47 7.43
C GLY A 593 -8.61 3.88 8.90
N PHE A 594 -8.09 3.00 9.77
CA PHE A 594 -7.86 3.35 11.17
C PHE A 594 -6.72 4.36 11.31
N ASN A 595 -6.97 5.45 12.03
CA ASN A 595 -5.94 6.45 12.32
C ASN A 595 -5.01 6.02 13.45
N THR A 596 -5.54 5.29 14.44
CA THR A 596 -4.80 4.88 15.62
C THR A 596 -5.01 3.40 15.88
N VAL A 597 -3.91 2.66 16.05
CA VAL A 597 -3.93 1.25 16.47
C VAL A 597 -3.08 1.08 17.73
N ILE A 598 -3.69 0.59 18.81
CA ILE A 598 -3.06 0.37 20.12
C ILE A 598 -3.18 -1.10 20.52
N LEU A 599 -2.06 -1.81 20.52
CA LEU A 599 -1.93 -3.22 20.87
C LEU A 599 -0.83 -3.39 21.94
N GLU A 600 -1.17 -3.13 23.20
CA GLU A 600 -0.18 -3.05 24.30
C GLU A 600 0.58 -4.35 24.58
N ASN A 601 -0.05 -5.49 24.33
CA ASN A 601 0.53 -6.81 24.59
C ASN A 601 0.96 -7.56 23.32
N CYS A 602 0.94 -6.90 22.15
CA CYS A 602 1.35 -7.48 20.87
C CYS A 602 2.83 -7.85 20.90
N THR A 603 3.12 -9.11 20.60
CA THR A 603 4.47 -9.69 20.57
C THR A 603 4.91 -10.13 19.18
N LYS A 604 3.97 -10.29 18.24
CA LYS A 604 4.23 -10.71 16.86
C LYS A 604 3.30 -9.98 15.90
N VAL A 605 3.87 -9.48 14.83
CA VAL A 605 3.17 -8.91 13.68
C VAL A 605 3.76 -9.55 12.44
N GLU A 606 2.92 -10.11 11.59
CA GLU A 606 3.34 -10.76 10.34
C GLU A 606 3.56 -9.70 9.24
N GLU A 607 4.09 -10.16 8.09
CA GLU A 607 4.36 -9.33 6.92
C GLU A 607 3.14 -8.55 6.46
N ASN A 608 3.35 -7.35 5.94
CA ASN A 608 2.35 -6.47 5.33
C ASN A 608 1.16 -6.13 6.25
N ALA A 609 1.21 -6.46 7.54
CA ALA A 609 0.06 -6.38 8.45
C ALA A 609 -0.64 -5.01 8.45
N PHE A 610 0.08 -3.92 8.18
CA PHE A 610 -0.46 -2.55 8.10
C PHE A 610 -0.13 -1.88 6.76
N GLU A 611 0.26 -2.63 5.74
CA GLU A 611 0.61 -2.05 4.45
C GLU A 611 -0.51 -1.16 3.91
N ASN A 612 -0.17 -0.01 3.33
CA ASN A 612 -1.12 0.97 2.78
C ASN A 612 -2.19 1.49 3.77
N ALA A 613 -2.08 1.18 5.08
CA ALA A 613 -3.06 1.64 6.07
C ALA A 613 -2.96 3.16 6.31
N LYS A 614 -4.10 3.80 6.63
CA LYS A 614 -4.17 5.26 6.89
C LYS A 614 -3.76 5.64 8.31
N LEU A 615 -2.88 4.85 8.91
CA LEU A 615 -2.40 5.08 10.27
C LEU A 615 -1.74 6.46 10.42
N GLN A 616 -2.05 7.13 11.52
CA GLN A 616 -1.29 8.29 12.02
C GLN A 616 -0.45 7.88 13.22
N THR A 617 -0.96 6.96 14.03
CA THR A 617 -0.30 6.50 15.24
C THR A 617 -0.44 5.00 15.40
N VAL A 618 0.69 4.34 15.68
CA VAL A 618 0.71 2.92 16.05
C VAL A 618 1.47 2.70 17.35
N LYS A 619 0.89 1.89 18.27
CA LYS A 619 1.52 1.47 19.52
C LYS A 619 1.50 -0.04 19.62
N LEU A 620 2.69 -0.67 19.62
CA LEU A 620 2.89 -2.12 19.79
C LEU A 620 3.79 -2.34 21.00
N GLY A 621 3.16 -2.56 22.17
CA GLY A 621 3.84 -2.44 23.46
C GLY A 621 4.90 -3.48 23.76
N ARG A 622 4.84 -4.69 23.16
CA ARG A 622 5.74 -5.82 23.44
C ARG A 622 6.41 -6.41 22.20
N LEU A 623 6.25 -5.80 21.05
CA LEU A 623 6.88 -6.26 19.81
C LEU A 623 8.40 -6.21 19.95
N THR A 624 9.09 -7.31 19.64
CA THR A 624 10.57 -7.41 19.72
C THR A 624 11.23 -7.46 18.34
N LYS A 625 10.51 -7.90 17.32
CA LYS A 625 10.96 -7.96 15.93
C LYS A 625 9.84 -7.44 15.04
N ILE A 626 10.21 -6.74 13.99
CA ILE A 626 9.31 -6.27 12.94
C ILE A 626 9.72 -6.93 11.62
N GLU A 627 8.74 -7.41 10.89
CA GLU A 627 8.95 -8.07 9.60
C GLU A 627 8.97 -7.02 8.46
N ASN A 628 9.41 -7.46 7.28
CA ASN A 628 9.46 -6.63 6.08
C ASN A 628 8.08 -6.06 5.74
N SER A 629 8.06 -4.87 5.16
CA SER A 629 6.85 -4.22 4.64
C SER A 629 5.71 -4.04 5.66
N THR A 630 5.92 -4.30 6.95
CA THR A 630 4.87 -4.23 7.98
C THR A 630 4.07 -2.92 7.94
N PHE A 631 4.72 -1.76 7.73
CA PHE A 631 4.10 -0.43 7.61
C PHE A 631 4.35 0.22 6.24
N LYS A 632 4.75 -0.55 5.25
CA LYS A 632 5.03 -0.04 3.91
C LYS A 632 3.86 0.80 3.41
N ASN A 633 4.16 1.92 2.77
CA ASN A 633 3.18 2.85 2.23
C ASN A 633 2.19 3.46 3.25
N CYS A 634 2.44 3.37 4.55
CA CYS A 634 1.64 4.09 5.56
C CYS A 634 1.94 5.60 5.49
N LYS A 635 1.55 6.26 4.39
CA LYS A 635 1.90 7.66 4.06
C LYS A 635 1.47 8.68 5.11
N MET A 636 0.48 8.36 5.93
CA MET A 636 -0.04 9.23 7.00
C MET A 636 0.57 8.94 8.37
N LEU A 637 1.40 7.89 8.52
CA LEU A 637 1.97 7.50 9.80
C LEU A 637 2.93 8.60 10.32
N GLN A 638 2.58 9.18 11.46
CA GLN A 638 3.37 10.24 12.11
C GLN A 638 4.18 9.69 13.29
N THR A 639 3.62 8.73 14.01
CA THR A 639 4.22 8.21 15.24
C THR A 639 4.14 6.69 15.30
N ALA A 640 5.30 6.03 15.46
CA ALA A 640 5.41 4.62 15.75
C ALA A 640 6.06 4.43 17.13
N TYR A 641 5.30 3.83 18.08
CA TYR A 641 5.74 3.58 19.45
C TYR A 641 5.97 2.08 19.67
N LEU A 642 7.24 1.66 19.67
CA LEU A 642 7.70 0.28 19.69
C LEU A 642 8.73 0.07 20.83
N PRO A 643 8.34 0.20 22.11
CA PRO A 643 9.26 0.34 23.24
C PRO A 643 10.10 -0.90 23.55
N LYS A 644 9.80 -2.04 22.97
CA LYS A 644 10.49 -3.32 23.16
C LYS A 644 11.20 -3.85 21.92
N LEU A 645 11.09 -3.14 20.78
CA LEU A 645 11.72 -3.56 19.53
C LEU A 645 13.23 -3.71 19.71
N LEU A 646 13.77 -4.85 19.28
CA LEU A 646 15.19 -5.19 19.30
C LEU A 646 15.78 -5.14 17.90
N GLU A 647 15.04 -5.65 16.92
CA GLU A 647 15.53 -5.85 15.56
C GLU A 647 14.48 -5.42 14.54
N CYS A 648 14.95 -4.75 13.51
CA CYS A 648 14.26 -4.62 12.23
C CYS A 648 14.85 -5.65 11.27
N SER A 649 14.02 -6.42 10.57
CA SER A 649 14.52 -7.40 9.61
C SER A 649 15.38 -6.72 8.55
N SER A 650 16.48 -7.38 8.16
CA SER A 650 17.58 -6.80 7.39
C SER A 650 17.55 -7.14 5.90
N SER A 651 16.46 -7.72 5.37
CA SER A 651 16.42 -8.08 3.95
C SER A 651 15.61 -7.08 3.13
N ALA A 652 15.98 -6.88 1.94
CA ALA A 652 15.47 -6.17 0.78
C ALA A 652 14.34 -5.09 0.92
N ALA A 653 13.50 -5.08 1.94
CA ALA A 653 12.42 -4.11 2.10
C ALA A 653 12.32 -3.56 3.54
N SER A 654 12.39 -2.22 3.67
CA SER A 654 12.21 -1.55 4.95
C SER A 654 10.78 -1.69 5.46
N PRO A 655 10.56 -2.00 6.75
CA PRO A 655 9.21 -2.03 7.31
C PRO A 655 8.50 -0.68 7.28
N PHE A 656 9.21 0.44 7.11
CA PHE A 656 8.67 1.80 7.04
C PHE A 656 8.82 2.44 5.65
N GLU A 657 9.05 1.64 4.61
CA GLU A 657 9.16 2.12 3.24
C GLU A 657 7.98 3.05 2.89
N ASN A 658 8.26 4.20 2.29
CA ASN A 658 7.26 5.21 1.90
C ASN A 658 6.37 5.76 3.04
N CYS A 659 6.77 5.65 4.32
CA CYS A 659 6.08 6.32 5.43
C CYS A 659 6.39 7.82 5.45
N THR A 660 6.00 8.56 4.41
CA THR A 660 6.43 9.95 4.13
C THR A 660 6.07 10.99 5.18
N SER A 661 5.11 10.70 6.08
CA SER A 661 4.70 11.59 7.17
C SER A 661 5.33 11.24 8.52
N LEU A 662 6.21 10.23 8.60
CA LEU A 662 6.77 9.78 9.87
C LEU A 662 7.63 10.89 10.50
N LYS A 663 7.33 11.21 11.76
CA LYS A 663 8.00 12.25 12.55
C LYS A 663 8.69 11.71 13.78
N THR A 664 8.13 10.64 14.35
CA THR A 664 8.60 10.06 15.61
C THR A 664 8.63 8.55 15.51
N LEU A 665 9.82 7.97 15.72
CA LEU A 665 10.01 6.53 15.85
C LEU A 665 10.66 6.25 17.22
N PHE A 666 9.89 5.61 18.12
CA PHE A 666 10.32 5.29 19.48
C PHE A 666 10.72 3.82 19.58
N VAL A 667 12.02 3.55 19.52
CA VAL A 667 12.63 2.21 19.50
C VAL A 667 13.84 2.13 20.46
N PRO A 668 13.67 2.48 21.73
CA PRO A 668 14.79 2.70 22.65
C PRO A 668 15.58 1.43 23.00
N LYS A 669 15.10 0.24 22.62
CA LYS A 669 15.80 -1.04 22.80
C LYS A 669 16.45 -1.58 21.55
N ALA A 670 16.19 -0.98 20.39
CA ALA A 670 16.70 -1.49 19.14
C ALA A 670 18.23 -1.59 19.13
N THR A 671 18.74 -2.72 18.72
CA THR A 671 20.17 -3.02 18.57
C THR A 671 20.60 -2.97 17.12
N SER A 672 19.67 -3.18 16.20
CA SER A 672 19.85 -2.96 14.76
C SER A 672 18.62 -2.36 14.13
N LEU A 673 18.79 -1.44 13.19
CA LEU A 673 17.73 -0.84 12.38
C LEU A 673 18.21 -0.74 10.94
N HIS A 674 17.39 -1.20 10.02
CA HIS A 674 17.45 -0.84 8.62
C HIS A 674 16.54 0.37 8.39
N LEU A 675 17.11 1.50 7.95
CA LEU A 675 16.39 2.77 7.85
C LEU A 675 16.20 3.17 6.39
N ASP A 676 15.02 2.93 5.88
CA ASP A 676 14.44 3.62 4.74
C ASP A 676 13.19 4.36 5.25
N ILE A 677 13.42 5.53 5.85
CA ILE A 677 12.41 6.39 6.46
C ILE A 677 12.63 7.83 6.01
N PRO A 678 11.62 8.70 6.08
CA PRO A 678 11.74 10.11 5.68
C PRO A 678 12.87 10.84 6.39
N SER A 679 13.41 11.88 5.78
CA SER A 679 14.34 12.80 6.43
C SER A 679 13.66 13.55 7.59
N GLU A 680 14.45 13.96 8.59
CA GLU A 680 14.03 14.74 9.76
C GLU A 680 13.18 13.99 10.81
N VAL A 681 13.14 12.65 10.77
CA VAL A 681 12.48 11.84 11.81
C VAL A 681 13.25 11.90 13.12
N ASN A 682 12.52 12.04 14.24
CA ASN A 682 13.09 11.92 15.58
C ASN A 682 13.13 10.44 15.97
N LEU A 683 14.32 9.88 16.05
CA LEU A 683 14.60 8.49 16.38
C LEU A 683 15.04 8.38 17.84
N TYR A 684 14.17 7.85 18.70
CA TYR A 684 14.50 7.56 20.10
C TYR A 684 15.10 6.15 20.16
N VAL A 685 16.42 6.06 20.30
CA VAL A 685 17.17 4.83 20.07
C VAL A 685 18.12 4.48 21.22
N ASN A 686 18.63 3.25 21.22
CA ASN A 686 19.71 2.82 22.08
C ASN A 686 21.06 3.42 21.61
N ASN A 687 21.90 3.78 22.55
CA ASN A 687 23.23 4.28 22.27
C ASN A 687 24.19 3.25 21.62
N ASN A 688 23.87 1.96 21.72
CA ASN A 688 24.62 0.87 21.10
C ASN A 688 24.01 0.40 19.77
N LEU A 689 23.10 1.21 19.17
CA LEU A 689 22.42 0.86 17.93
C LEU A 689 23.45 0.67 16.81
N SER A 690 23.32 -0.44 16.09
CA SER A 690 23.94 -0.65 14.77
C SER A 690 22.92 -0.22 13.71
N ILE A 691 23.35 0.59 12.77
CA ILE A 691 22.48 1.12 11.70
C ILE A 691 23.02 0.62 10.38
N ASP A 692 22.14 0.03 9.60
CA ASP A 692 22.37 -0.24 8.20
C ASP A 692 21.67 0.84 7.37
N PHE A 693 22.44 1.63 6.64
CA PHE A 693 21.92 2.65 5.74
C PHE A 693 22.03 2.12 4.33
N ASP A 694 20.96 2.16 3.58
CA ASP A 694 21.08 2.07 2.14
C ASP A 694 21.95 3.24 1.62
N ALA A 695 23.04 2.93 0.96
CA ALA A 695 24.14 3.86 0.66
C ALA A 695 23.78 4.98 -0.34
N LYS A 696 22.52 5.16 -0.73
CA LYS A 696 22.08 6.02 -1.84
C LYS A 696 21.32 7.30 -1.46
N GLY A 697 21.08 7.61 -0.16
CA GLY A 697 20.22 8.73 0.22
C GLY A 697 20.92 9.83 1.03
N ASP A 698 20.57 11.10 0.74
CA ASP A 698 20.87 12.28 1.57
C ASP A 698 19.96 12.28 2.82
N TYR A 699 20.16 11.34 3.74
CA TYR A 699 19.33 11.19 4.93
C TYR A 699 19.68 12.20 6.03
N LYS A 700 18.68 12.91 6.56
CA LYS A 700 18.79 13.83 7.70
C LYS A 700 18.02 13.27 8.89
N TYR A 701 18.65 12.49 9.75
CA TYR A 701 17.99 11.93 10.92
C TYR A 701 18.37 12.64 12.21
N ASN A 702 17.41 12.78 13.12
CA ASN A 702 17.62 13.28 14.47
C ASN A 702 17.71 12.09 15.43
N PHE A 703 18.89 11.56 15.66
CA PHE A 703 19.09 10.50 16.64
C PHE A 703 19.06 11.06 18.06
N ILE A 704 18.18 10.50 18.89
CA ILE A 704 18.00 10.84 20.28
C ILE A 704 18.38 9.62 21.09
N ALA A 705 19.62 9.60 21.60
CA ALA A 705 20.13 8.50 22.39
C ALA A 705 20.63 9.01 23.73
N GLN A 706 20.60 8.15 24.74
CA GLN A 706 21.15 8.44 26.05
C GLN A 706 22.67 8.20 26.04
N LEU A 707 23.45 9.20 26.45
CA LEU A 707 24.87 9.03 26.69
C LEU A 707 25.07 8.12 27.91
N GLN A 708 25.75 7.00 27.75
CA GLN A 708 26.24 6.17 28.84
C GLN A 708 27.71 6.50 29.11
N ASN A 709 27.99 7.00 30.29
CA ASN A 709 29.37 7.34 30.72
C ASN A 709 30.12 8.31 29.79
N GLY A 710 29.41 9.23 29.12
CA GLY A 710 30.02 10.21 28.22
C GLY A 710 30.49 9.64 26.88
N ILE A 711 30.30 8.36 26.61
CA ILE A 711 30.68 7.68 25.37
C ILE A 711 29.42 7.34 24.61
N SER A 712 29.35 7.74 23.34
CA SER A 712 28.30 7.36 22.43
C SER A 712 28.88 6.57 21.27
N LYS A 713 28.71 5.26 21.28
CA LYS A 713 29.09 4.42 20.14
C LYS A 713 28.37 4.83 18.86
N LEU A 714 27.12 5.26 18.99
CA LEU A 714 26.33 5.76 17.86
C LEU A 714 26.92 7.06 17.30
N ARG A 715 27.27 8.02 18.16
CA ARG A 715 27.93 9.26 17.73
C ARG A 715 29.25 8.97 17.03
N ASP A 716 30.09 8.14 17.67
CA ASP A 716 31.42 7.78 17.13
C ASP A 716 31.27 7.04 15.77
N PHE A 717 30.23 6.23 15.61
CA PHE A 717 29.90 5.58 14.33
C PHE A 717 29.48 6.60 13.27
N LEU A 718 28.58 7.54 13.59
CA LEU A 718 28.11 8.57 12.66
C LEU A 718 29.25 9.50 12.22
N GLU A 719 30.14 9.91 13.17
CA GLU A 719 31.29 10.73 12.88
C GLU A 719 32.33 10.00 12.01
N LYS A 720 32.57 8.71 12.28
CA LYS A 720 33.54 7.89 11.52
C LYS A 720 33.16 7.67 10.07
N HIS A 721 31.88 7.60 9.76
CA HIS A 721 31.35 7.30 8.42
C HIS A 721 30.94 8.55 7.65
N SER A 722 31.27 9.77 8.18
CA SER A 722 31.02 11.07 7.52
C SER A 722 29.57 11.25 7.04
N PHE A 723 28.59 10.82 7.84
CA PHE A 723 27.18 11.13 7.59
C PHE A 723 26.89 12.60 7.95
N ASP A 724 27.34 13.51 7.08
CA ASP A 724 27.30 14.96 7.29
C ASP A 724 25.89 15.54 7.52
N HIS A 725 24.85 14.76 7.26
CA HIS A 725 23.46 15.18 7.37
C HIS A 725 22.69 14.55 8.55
N CYS A 726 23.32 13.62 9.30
CA CYS A 726 22.70 13.05 10.49
C CYS A 726 23.07 13.88 11.72
N THR A 727 22.08 14.41 12.43
CA THR A 727 22.32 15.09 13.69
C THR A 727 22.19 14.09 14.83
N TYR A 728 23.28 13.92 15.59
CA TYR A 728 23.19 13.29 16.90
C TYR A 728 22.76 14.34 17.92
N LYS A 729 21.66 14.08 18.60
CA LYS A 729 21.26 14.88 19.75
C LYS A 729 21.31 13.98 20.97
N ASP A 730 22.21 14.29 21.91
CA ASP A 730 22.01 13.77 23.26
C ASP A 730 20.59 14.15 23.70
N SER A 731 19.89 13.21 24.34
CA SER A 731 18.55 13.43 24.86
C SER A 731 18.44 14.70 25.70
N GLY A 732 19.57 15.16 26.23
CA GLY A 732 19.75 16.42 26.93
C GLY A 732 19.50 17.68 26.07
N ASN A 733 19.66 17.61 24.76
CA ASN A 733 19.46 18.78 23.90
C ASN A 733 17.98 19.12 23.67
N PHE A 734 17.04 18.25 24.11
CA PHE A 734 15.61 18.57 24.17
C PHE A 734 15.20 19.36 25.40
N ALA A 735 16.01 19.35 26.43
CA ALA A 735 15.80 20.16 27.60
C ALA A 735 16.64 21.44 27.52
N ASN A 736 15.99 22.54 27.24
CA ASN A 736 16.61 23.83 27.38
C ASN A 736 16.66 24.17 28.86
N THR A 737 17.84 24.39 29.38
CA THR A 737 17.99 24.88 30.74
C THR A 737 17.65 26.38 30.76
N LYS A 738 16.78 26.78 31.68
CA LYS A 738 16.54 28.21 31.99
C LYS A 738 17.63 28.74 32.89
N GLY A 739 18.67 27.95 33.18
CA GLY A 739 19.76 28.29 34.08
C GLY A 739 19.37 28.11 35.55
N ALA A 740 20.24 28.64 36.42
CA ALA A 740 19.97 28.73 37.86
C ALA A 740 19.60 30.18 38.20
N GLN A 741 18.61 30.35 39.04
CA GLN A 741 18.14 31.62 39.55
C GLN A 741 18.30 31.69 41.07
N ILE A 742 18.65 32.84 41.62
CA ILE A 742 18.71 33.04 43.06
C ILE A 742 17.31 33.35 43.61
N ARG A 743 17.04 32.91 44.81
CA ARG A 743 15.83 33.20 45.58
C ARG A 743 16.22 33.98 46.79
N ALA A 744 16.08 35.31 46.73
CA ALA A 744 16.43 36.19 47.82
C ALA A 744 15.56 36.00 49.06
N THR A 745 14.29 35.56 48.91
CA THR A 745 13.32 35.39 49.98
C THR A 745 13.62 34.23 50.92
N ASP A 746 14.38 33.18 50.48
CA ASP A 746 14.67 31.98 51.27
C ASP A 746 16.12 31.53 51.11
N SER A 747 17.03 32.42 50.74
CA SER A 747 18.45 32.14 50.50
C SER A 747 18.66 30.85 49.65
N GLY A 748 17.79 30.65 48.70
CA GLY A 748 17.73 29.42 47.90
C GLY A 748 18.14 29.62 46.44
N MET A 749 18.27 28.51 45.73
CA MET A 749 18.50 28.44 44.29
C MET A 749 17.33 27.75 43.59
N ARG A 750 17.00 28.20 42.40
CA ARG A 750 16.03 27.56 41.53
C ARG A 750 16.68 27.18 40.21
N PHE A 751 16.57 25.90 39.85
CA PHE A 751 16.98 25.37 38.54
C PHE A 751 15.75 25.16 37.70
N GLY A 752 15.70 25.79 36.52
CA GLY A 752 14.60 25.68 35.59
C GLY A 752 14.97 24.88 34.35
N PHE A 753 14.05 24.04 33.90
CA PHE A 753 14.20 23.24 32.70
C PHE A 753 12.93 23.28 31.88
N ASN A 754 13.06 23.35 30.52
CA ASN A 754 11.98 23.23 29.57
C ASN A 754 12.23 21.99 28.74
N TRP A 755 11.19 21.20 28.50
CA TRP A 755 11.28 20.03 27.66
C TRP A 755 10.34 20.21 26.45
N SER A 756 10.86 20.15 25.25
CA SER A 756 10.06 20.23 24.01
C SER A 756 9.64 18.85 23.52
N ARG A 757 8.41 18.74 22.99
CA ARG A 757 7.87 17.54 22.33
C ARG A 757 7.63 16.29 23.18
N ILE A 758 7.52 16.41 24.49
CA ILE A 758 7.23 15.25 25.33
C ILE A 758 5.75 14.83 25.25
N ASP A 759 4.87 15.74 24.88
CA ASP A 759 3.42 15.50 24.83
C ASP A 759 3.03 14.34 23.91
N GLU A 760 3.79 14.11 22.82
CA GLU A 760 3.57 12.99 21.90
C GLU A 760 3.83 11.65 22.58
N LEU A 761 4.87 11.57 23.43
CA LEU A 761 5.22 10.36 24.17
C LEU A 761 4.31 10.16 25.38
N GLU A 762 3.85 11.25 26.02
CA GLU A 762 2.91 11.17 27.15
C GLU A 762 1.59 10.49 26.79
N ASN A 763 1.09 10.72 25.58
CA ASN A 763 -0.16 10.11 25.11
C ASN A 763 -0.01 8.62 24.76
N LEU A 764 1.21 8.15 24.55
CA LEU A 764 1.49 6.78 24.10
C LEU A 764 2.07 5.90 25.19
N ALA A 765 2.87 6.47 26.11
CA ALA A 765 3.50 5.73 27.17
C ALA A 765 2.51 5.30 28.25
N ASN A 766 2.78 4.15 28.88
CA ASN A 766 1.97 3.67 30.03
C ASN A 766 2.31 4.42 31.31
N ASN A 767 3.56 4.90 31.42
CA ASN A 767 4.03 5.62 32.60
C ASN A 767 5.06 6.68 32.20
N VAL A 768 4.78 7.94 32.53
CA VAL A 768 5.74 9.04 32.38
C VAL A 768 5.97 9.67 33.73
N GLU A 769 7.24 9.77 34.13
CA GLU A 769 7.67 10.38 35.37
C GLU A 769 8.72 11.46 35.12
N TYR A 770 8.58 12.58 35.80
CA TYR A 770 9.52 13.72 35.74
C TYR A 770 10.26 13.86 37.06
N GLY A 771 11.52 14.30 36.97
CA GLY A 771 12.29 14.54 38.19
C GLY A 771 13.64 15.18 37.97
N PHE A 772 14.37 15.22 39.05
CA PHE A 772 15.71 15.72 39.09
C PHE A 772 16.63 14.73 39.78
N VAL A 773 17.84 14.69 39.31
CA VAL A 773 18.97 14.08 39.98
C VAL A 773 19.97 15.17 40.29
N LEU A 774 20.57 15.11 41.48
CA LEU A 774 21.55 16.11 41.89
C LEU A 774 22.65 15.51 42.77
N ASN A 775 23.83 16.13 42.68
CA ASN A 775 24.97 15.89 43.57
C ASN A 775 25.46 17.24 44.12
N TYR A 776 25.86 17.20 45.40
CA TYR A 776 26.65 18.30 45.98
C TYR A 776 28.11 18.06 45.63
N GLY A 777 28.62 18.89 44.75
CA GLY A 777 29.95 18.78 44.17
C GLY A 777 29.91 18.95 42.65
N ASP A 778 31.06 19.21 42.06
CA ASP A 778 31.24 19.29 40.62
C ASP A 778 31.38 17.87 40.05
N THR A 779 30.45 17.49 39.17
CA THR A 779 30.48 16.21 38.50
C THR A 779 30.10 16.33 37.03
N ASP A 780 30.83 15.61 36.18
CA ASP A 780 30.53 15.51 34.74
C ASP A 780 29.62 14.33 34.39
N THR A 781 29.37 13.45 35.39
CA THR A 781 28.46 12.30 35.20
C THR A 781 27.38 12.33 36.27
N LEU A 782 26.11 12.39 35.86
CA LEU A 782 25.01 12.45 36.79
C LEU A 782 23.77 11.79 36.16
N ASP A 783 23.31 10.70 36.75
CA ASP A 783 22.14 9.94 36.32
C ASP A 783 21.40 9.36 37.52
N ILE A 784 20.35 8.56 37.21
CA ILE A 784 19.51 7.96 38.25
C ILE A 784 20.29 6.97 39.14
N ASP A 785 21.37 6.39 38.68
CA ASP A 785 22.12 5.35 39.37
C ASP A 785 23.20 5.93 40.31
N ASN A 786 23.80 7.09 39.91
CA ASN A 786 24.91 7.70 40.61
C ASN A 786 24.56 8.99 41.37
N ALA A 787 23.31 9.43 41.34
CA ALA A 787 22.91 10.65 42.03
C ALA A 787 22.82 10.51 43.57
N GLN A 788 23.30 11.50 44.30
CA GLN A 788 23.15 11.59 45.75
C GLN A 788 21.69 11.81 46.17
N ARG A 789 20.92 12.55 45.35
CA ARG A 789 19.49 12.75 45.56
C ARG A 789 18.71 12.61 44.24
N LYS A 790 17.54 11.97 44.39
CA LYS A 790 16.54 11.82 43.34
C LYS A 790 15.25 12.49 43.82
N ILE A 791 14.73 13.41 43.01
CA ILE A 791 13.59 14.23 43.40
C ILE A 791 12.56 14.11 42.30
N LYS A 792 11.38 13.59 42.61
CA LYS A 792 10.25 13.58 41.68
C LYS A 792 9.70 14.99 41.54
N ALA A 793 9.47 15.41 40.29
CA ALA A 793 8.89 16.71 39.99
C ALA A 793 7.39 16.59 39.71
N GLU A 794 6.61 17.57 40.13
CA GLU A 794 5.27 17.77 39.65
C GLU A 794 5.31 18.67 38.42
N LYS A 795 4.46 18.35 37.43
CA LYS A 795 4.34 19.10 36.19
C LYS A 795 3.77 20.49 36.49
N THR A 796 4.51 21.53 36.23
CA THR A 796 4.05 22.89 36.37
C THR A 796 4.23 23.64 35.06
N LEU A 797 3.12 24.02 34.39
CA LEU A 797 2.99 24.92 33.27
C LEU A 797 3.32 24.34 31.88
N LYS A 798 2.30 24.22 31.05
CA LYS A 798 2.41 24.19 29.60
C LYS A 798 2.39 25.62 29.10
N ASP A 799 3.45 26.05 28.46
CA ASP A 799 3.50 27.27 27.70
C ASP A 799 3.99 26.88 26.29
N ASP A 800 3.21 27.17 25.26
CA ASP A 800 3.52 26.97 23.84
C ASP A 800 4.23 25.62 23.49
N ASN A 801 3.60 24.48 23.81
CA ASN A 801 4.13 23.12 23.54
C ASN A 801 5.43 22.75 24.27
N LYS A 802 5.77 23.43 25.36
CA LYS A 802 6.92 23.11 26.22
C LYS A 802 6.48 22.75 27.62
N THR A 803 6.90 21.58 28.10
CA THR A 803 6.73 21.19 29.49
C THR A 803 7.86 21.79 30.32
N SER A 804 7.51 22.61 31.32
CA SER A 804 8.48 23.22 32.23
C SER A 804 8.38 22.59 33.60
N PHE A 805 9.51 22.39 34.25
CA PHE A 805 9.58 22.01 35.66
C PHE A 805 10.84 22.60 36.34
N ASN A 806 10.74 22.79 37.64
CA ASN A 806 11.74 23.49 38.38
C ASN A 806 12.14 22.71 39.64
N LEU A 807 13.40 22.78 39.98
CA LEU A 807 13.95 22.34 41.27
C LEU A 807 14.24 23.56 42.11
N VAL A 808 13.78 23.57 43.33
CA VAL A 808 14.11 24.63 44.32
C VAL A 808 14.90 24.02 45.48
N ILE A 809 16.07 24.58 45.70
CA ILE A 809 16.90 24.31 46.89
C ILE A 809 16.75 25.52 47.79
N LYS A 810 16.22 25.35 48.99
CA LYS A 810 15.95 26.41 49.97
C LYS A 810 17.02 26.44 51.07
N ASP A 811 17.14 27.60 51.71
CA ASP A 811 17.91 27.79 52.94
C ASP A 811 19.34 27.30 52.83
N VAL A 812 20.07 27.72 51.73
CA VAL A 812 21.46 27.36 51.53
C VAL A 812 22.32 27.97 52.61
N PRO A 813 22.95 27.15 53.50
CA PRO A 813 23.76 27.69 54.62
C PRO A 813 24.91 28.53 54.09
N VAL A 814 25.34 29.54 54.85
CA VAL A 814 26.41 30.47 54.49
C VAL A 814 27.69 29.68 54.16
N ASN A 815 28.06 28.70 54.96
CA ASN A 815 29.24 27.85 54.79
C ASN A 815 29.15 26.85 53.60
N GLN A 816 28.00 26.76 52.94
CA GLN A 816 27.80 25.90 51.77
C GLN A 816 27.54 26.69 50.47
N ARG A 817 27.54 28.02 50.54
CA ARG A 817 27.21 28.89 49.38
C ARG A 817 28.22 28.79 48.23
N ASP A 818 29.45 28.34 48.51
CA ASP A 818 30.46 28.07 47.48
C ASP A 818 30.39 26.62 46.95
N THR A 819 29.62 25.76 47.60
CA THR A 819 29.46 24.37 47.15
C THR A 819 28.76 24.36 45.81
N VAL A 820 29.37 23.79 44.77
CA VAL A 820 28.76 23.58 43.47
C VAL A 820 27.67 22.51 43.63
N VAL A 821 26.49 22.76 43.11
CA VAL A 821 25.46 21.78 42.97
C VAL A 821 25.35 21.41 41.50
N SER A 822 25.58 20.17 41.17
CA SER A 822 25.35 19.61 39.84
C SER A 822 23.94 19.07 39.78
N VAL A 823 23.11 19.58 38.86
CA VAL A 823 21.71 19.24 38.73
C VAL A 823 21.41 18.81 37.30
N ARG A 824 20.65 17.78 37.17
CA ARG A 824 20.14 17.30 35.89
C ARG A 824 18.68 16.94 36.02
N ALA A 825 17.85 17.41 35.08
CA ALA A 825 16.47 16.98 34.99
C ALA A 825 16.39 15.65 34.24
N TYR A 826 15.38 14.84 34.56
CA TYR A 826 15.07 13.61 33.81
C TYR A 826 13.60 13.52 33.48
N VAL A 827 13.32 12.79 32.39
CA VAL A 827 12.00 12.24 32.06
C VAL A 827 12.17 10.75 31.92
N ASN A 828 11.38 10.00 32.64
CA ASN A 828 11.31 8.54 32.55
C ASN A 828 10.03 8.16 31.76
N VAL A 829 10.21 7.48 30.65
CA VAL A 829 9.13 7.00 29.77
C VAL A 829 9.18 5.48 29.77
N ASP A 830 8.24 4.81 30.43
CA ASP A 830 8.17 3.34 30.54
C ASP A 830 9.49 2.66 30.97
N GLY A 831 10.23 3.30 31.86
CA GLY A 831 11.51 2.82 32.36
C GLY A 831 12.74 3.32 31.61
N TRP A 832 12.56 4.19 30.60
CA TRP A 832 13.65 4.87 29.89
C TRP A 832 13.84 6.29 30.39
N TYR A 833 15.07 6.60 30.81
CA TYR A 833 15.42 7.90 31.32
C TYR A 833 16.07 8.76 30.23
N PHE A 834 15.46 9.89 29.94
CA PHE A 834 16.03 10.95 29.13
C PHE A 834 16.47 12.08 30.06
N TYR A 835 17.67 12.62 29.83
CA TYR A 835 18.27 13.60 30.73
C TYR A 835 18.55 14.91 30.03
N SER A 836 18.44 16.02 30.78
CA SER A 836 18.92 17.32 30.35
C SER A 836 20.46 17.38 30.43
N PRO A 837 21.11 18.39 29.86
CA PRO A 837 22.46 18.74 30.23
C PRO A 837 22.61 18.95 31.75
N ILE A 838 23.81 18.69 32.28
CA ILE A 838 24.09 18.94 33.69
C ILE A 838 24.30 20.46 33.87
N VAL A 839 23.59 21.05 34.82
CA VAL A 839 23.82 22.44 35.25
C VAL A 839 24.61 22.42 36.53
N LYS A 840 25.76 23.08 36.55
CA LYS A 840 26.70 23.18 37.68
C LYS A 840 26.75 24.59 38.16
N ARG A 841 26.23 24.89 39.33
CA ARG A 841 26.25 26.25 39.92
C ARG A 841 26.34 26.19 41.43
N SER A 842 27.12 27.11 42.02
CA SER A 842 27.03 27.40 43.44
C SER A 842 26.13 28.61 43.68
N TYR A 843 25.67 28.79 44.92
CA TYR A 843 24.87 29.96 45.31
C TYR A 843 25.62 31.27 45.03
N ASN A 844 26.89 31.35 45.41
CA ASN A 844 27.72 32.52 45.21
C ASN A 844 28.00 32.83 43.74
N GLN A 845 28.16 31.79 42.88
CA GLN A 845 28.28 31.98 41.43
C GLN A 845 27.02 32.62 40.83
N VAL A 846 25.80 32.16 41.24
CA VAL A 846 24.55 32.72 40.73
C VAL A 846 24.34 34.13 41.29
N ALA A 847 24.65 34.35 42.57
CA ALA A 847 24.50 35.67 43.18
C ALA A 847 25.43 36.70 42.49
N THR A 848 26.70 36.36 42.27
CA THR A 848 27.65 37.21 41.56
C THR A 848 27.20 37.57 40.18
N ALA A 849 26.64 36.57 39.43
CA ALA A 849 26.09 36.80 38.09
C ALA A 849 24.91 37.76 38.10
N VAL A 850 23.99 37.64 39.06
CA VAL A 850 22.84 38.54 39.19
C VAL A 850 23.26 39.95 39.55
N LEU A 851 24.27 40.11 40.41
CA LEU A 851 24.79 41.45 40.81
C LEU A 851 25.51 42.15 39.68
N GLY A 852 26.17 41.36 38.78
CA GLY A 852 26.90 41.88 37.61
C GLY A 852 26.05 42.09 36.36
N ASP A 853 24.78 41.70 36.36
CA ASP A 853 23.88 41.82 35.20
C ASP A 853 23.20 43.18 35.18
N GLU A 854 23.44 43.94 34.14
CA GLU A 854 22.87 45.32 33.99
C GLU A 854 21.33 45.29 33.75
N GLU A 855 20.79 44.22 33.26
CA GLU A 855 19.37 44.04 32.97
C GLU A 855 18.51 43.67 34.22
N VAL A 856 19.17 43.32 35.31
CA VAL A 856 18.48 42.95 36.56
C VAL A 856 18.10 44.19 37.34
N ASP A 857 16.85 44.24 37.81
CA ASP A 857 16.31 45.36 38.61
C ASP A 857 17.12 45.58 39.90
N ASP A 858 17.36 46.85 40.23
CA ASP A 858 18.18 47.26 41.38
C ASP A 858 17.57 46.78 42.73
N THR A 859 16.24 46.61 42.82
CA THR A 859 15.61 46.07 44.04
C THR A 859 15.97 44.60 44.24
N VAL A 860 16.08 43.85 43.16
CA VAL A 860 16.54 42.44 43.17
C VAL A 860 18.02 42.38 43.54
N LYS A 861 18.89 43.22 42.96
CA LYS A 861 20.31 43.34 43.32
C LYS A 861 20.49 43.67 44.77
N LEU A 862 19.73 44.60 45.31
CA LEU A 862 19.80 44.98 46.72
C LEU A 862 19.42 43.80 47.61
N SER A 863 18.33 43.10 47.34
CA SER A 863 17.91 41.91 48.08
C SER A 863 18.98 40.79 48.05
N VAL A 864 19.62 40.56 46.87
CA VAL A 864 20.70 39.58 46.74
C VAL A 864 21.91 40.02 47.56
N SER A 865 22.26 41.30 47.52
CA SER A 865 23.38 41.84 48.30
C SER A 865 23.15 41.69 49.79
N GLU A 866 21.95 41.96 50.31
CA GLU A 866 21.58 41.79 51.72
C GLU A 866 21.72 40.33 52.18
N VAL A 867 21.28 39.38 51.33
CA VAL A 867 21.47 37.96 51.65
C VAL A 867 22.94 37.53 51.59
N MET A 868 23.72 38.08 50.65
CA MET A 868 25.15 37.79 50.57
C MET A 868 25.95 38.40 51.75
N ALA A 869 25.49 39.51 52.30
CA ALA A 869 26.12 40.16 53.48
C ALA A 869 25.83 39.42 54.80
N GLN A 870 24.94 38.39 54.83
CA GLN A 870 24.74 37.56 56.02
C GLN A 870 26.00 36.75 56.28
N VAL A 871 26.64 36.98 57.45
CA VAL A 871 27.74 36.19 58.01
C VAL A 871 27.14 35.38 59.13
N GLU A 872 27.69 34.20 59.41
CA GLU A 872 27.23 33.30 60.50
C GLU A 872 27.17 34.03 61.84
#